data_fdaf9a346db375b6a6855191f8096994
#
_entry.id   fdaf9a346db375b6a6855191f8096994
#
_cell.length_a   1.000
_cell.length_b   1.000
_cell.length_c   1.000
_cell.angle_alpha   90.00
_cell.angle_beta   90.00
_cell.angle_gamma   90.00
#
_symmetry.space_group_name_H-M   'P 1'
#
loop_
_entity.id
_entity.type
_entity.pdbx_description
1 polymer ?
#
loop_
_entity_poly.entity_id
_entity_poly.type
_entity_poly.pdbx_seq_one_letter_code
_entity_poly.pdbx_strand_id
1 'polypeptide(L)'
;MTEKRYQETIHTDKNNYEYITISHDENKVRIYTLKNGLKVFLSQNFDAPRIQTYIPVRTGSNNDPADNTGLAHYLEHMMFKGTSKLGSQNWEKESELLNQISDLYENHKAENDPDKKKEIYRKIDEVSQEASQYAIANEYDKAISSLGATGTNAHTWFDETVYKNNIPNNELEKWLKVEKERFSELVLRLFHTELESVYEEFNRAQDNDTRLVQYELMDALFPTHPNGQQTTLGKAEHLKNPSMKAIHKYFDEYYVPNNYAMVLVGDFDFEETIQLIDQYFGAIPYRELPKKTPIIEKPITEIIKRTVKSPTTPRVQLAWRTESYGTREAMLADIVVNILSNRGEAGLLDLNINQTQKLLWGQAFSVGLRQYGYFSIVAVPKETQTLDEAKNLVLEQVELMKKGEFPDWMLPAIINDFKVQRMKTLETADGLATNLYDTYIKGRTWEEELNEMDEYAAFTKEDVVAFANEFFKENYVIVYKEKGVNDKLIRVENPGITPIKINREAQSEFLQEILAEKTEDIQPEFIDYQKEIKTDLVKDKKLNFVKNKYNEIAQVHFIFPFGSDNDRDLGISTQVLQYLGTEKFSPEDLKKEFFKIGVTNDFKTTNDQLTISLNGLEENIEKGIELLQHWMYDVKPDQDIYNQFVNTVLENRAAVKKDKGRIMTALTNYTKLGEFSRFTDIISKEELESSKVEVFTDRMKKLFKFPYQIFFYGKDFENFKGYIGNYVENESFQIPEPKKYPEPETSGKVYFTDYDMVQMEMSKVGKGHDVNPENFGKINVFNEYFGRGLSSIVFQEIRESKSLAYSAYVSYAANSELNHPDYITTYIGTQPDKLQIAVDTMTELMDELPEVPIQFENAKNAALKQIASTRITRTNIFFNTLRLKKLNIYHDFRKDIYKQIESLTLNDLKQFYQTDIKPIHFNTAIIGKKENLNMEAVNQMGAFKEVSLKDIFGH
;
A
#
# COMPACT_ATOMS: atom_id res chain seq x y z
N MET A 1 -16.09 39.81 -2.86
CA MET A 1 -15.28 38.75 -3.39
C MET A 1 -13.86 39.06 -2.97
N THR A 2 -13.32 38.30 -2.02
CA THR A 2 -11.88 38.36 -1.70
C THR A 2 -11.14 37.91 -2.96
N GLU A 3 -10.13 38.66 -3.37
CA GLU A 3 -9.27 38.30 -4.50
C GLU A 3 -8.64 36.95 -4.20
N LYS A 4 -8.79 35.97 -5.11
CA LYS A 4 -8.22 34.62 -4.90
C LYS A 4 -6.71 34.73 -4.82
N ARG A 5 -6.11 34.06 -3.84
CA ARG A 5 -4.66 34.00 -3.62
C ARG A 5 -3.95 33.34 -4.79
N TYR A 6 -4.50 32.28 -5.30
CA TYR A 6 -3.95 31.50 -6.38
C TYR A 6 -4.73 31.80 -7.66
N GLN A 7 -4.01 32.17 -8.72
CA GLN A 7 -4.60 32.58 -10.01
C GLN A 7 -3.79 32.00 -11.17
N GLU A 8 -4.48 31.54 -12.20
CA GLU A 8 -3.85 31.05 -13.43
C GLU A 8 -3.16 32.19 -14.20
N THR A 9 -1.99 31.90 -14.74
CA THR A 9 -1.25 32.76 -15.66
C THR A 9 -0.77 31.94 -16.85
N ILE A 10 -1.02 32.41 -18.06
CA ILE A 10 -0.58 31.74 -19.29
C ILE A 10 0.78 32.32 -19.70
N HIS A 11 1.69 31.41 -20.07
CA HIS A 11 3.03 31.71 -20.55
C HIS A 11 3.28 31.00 -21.86
N THR A 12 4.32 31.44 -22.57
CA THR A 12 4.87 30.71 -23.73
C THR A 12 6.35 30.47 -23.49
N ASP A 13 6.82 29.24 -23.65
CA ASP A 13 8.22 28.88 -23.51
C ASP A 13 9.04 29.25 -24.76
N LYS A 14 10.37 29.02 -24.68
CA LYS A 14 11.31 29.32 -25.79
C LYS A 14 11.04 28.48 -27.07
N ASN A 15 10.31 27.38 -26.94
CA ASN A 15 9.96 26.45 -28.04
C ASN A 15 8.52 26.67 -28.57
N ASN A 16 7.85 27.76 -28.10
CA ASN A 16 6.48 28.15 -28.45
C ASN A 16 5.40 27.19 -27.94
N TYR A 17 5.64 26.47 -26.84
CA TYR A 17 4.58 25.77 -26.11
C TYR A 17 3.94 26.73 -25.11
N GLU A 18 2.61 26.82 -25.17
CA GLU A 18 1.84 27.52 -24.14
C GLU A 18 1.69 26.63 -22.90
N TYR A 19 1.86 27.23 -21.72
CA TYR A 19 1.65 26.56 -20.45
C TYR A 19 1.03 27.49 -19.41
N ILE A 20 0.32 26.88 -18.47
CA ILE A 20 -0.30 27.55 -17.33
C ILE A 20 0.59 27.35 -16.09
N THR A 21 0.76 28.41 -15.31
CA THR A 21 1.27 28.36 -13.93
C THR A 21 0.25 29.00 -13.00
N ILE A 22 0.34 28.67 -11.72
CA ILE A 22 -0.51 29.28 -10.70
C ILE A 22 0.35 30.20 -9.83
N SER A 23 -0.16 31.43 -9.58
CA SER A 23 0.52 32.35 -8.68
C SER A 23 0.71 31.74 -7.29
N HIS A 24 1.85 32.01 -6.65
CA HIS A 24 2.18 31.50 -5.30
C HIS A 24 2.24 29.95 -5.16
N ASP A 25 2.22 29.20 -6.27
CA ASP A 25 2.45 27.76 -6.22
C ASP A 25 3.93 27.47 -5.92
N GLU A 26 4.19 26.96 -4.71
CA GLU A 26 5.55 26.60 -4.26
C GLU A 26 6.13 25.43 -5.05
N ASN A 27 5.27 24.56 -5.61
CA ASN A 27 5.67 23.41 -6.44
C ASN A 27 5.97 23.79 -7.89
N LYS A 28 5.69 25.05 -8.29
CA LYS A 28 5.98 25.61 -9.62
C LYS A 28 5.50 24.72 -10.77
N VAL A 29 4.31 24.15 -10.61
CA VAL A 29 3.72 23.26 -11.62
C VAL A 29 3.52 24.00 -12.92
N ARG A 30 3.94 23.42 -14.05
CA ARG A 30 3.61 23.84 -15.41
C ARG A 30 2.63 22.88 -16.03
N ILE A 31 1.53 23.40 -16.57
CA ILE A 31 0.46 22.61 -17.18
C ILE A 31 0.40 22.95 -18.66
N TYR A 32 0.74 21.99 -19.51
CA TYR A 32 0.68 22.11 -20.96
C TYR A 32 -0.55 21.39 -21.50
N THR A 33 -1.04 21.82 -22.65
CA THR A 33 -2.03 21.09 -23.44
C THR A 33 -1.54 20.99 -24.87
N LEU A 34 -1.23 19.77 -25.32
CA LEU A 34 -0.78 19.52 -26.70
C LEU A 34 -1.93 19.64 -27.70
N LYS A 35 -1.60 19.75 -28.99
CA LYS A 35 -2.60 19.93 -30.08
C LYS A 35 -3.62 18.79 -30.17
N ASN A 36 -3.25 17.59 -29.77
CA ASN A 36 -4.12 16.41 -29.73
C ASN A 36 -4.95 16.31 -28.42
N GLY A 37 -4.88 17.33 -27.55
CA GLY A 37 -5.65 17.39 -26.30
C GLY A 37 -4.96 16.76 -25.09
N LEU A 38 -3.76 16.17 -25.24
CA LEU A 38 -3.01 15.61 -24.12
C LEU A 38 -2.65 16.72 -23.13
N LYS A 39 -3.06 16.55 -21.87
CA LYS A 39 -2.62 17.42 -20.75
C LYS A 39 -1.35 16.87 -20.14
N VAL A 40 -0.36 17.74 -19.94
CA VAL A 40 0.93 17.38 -19.34
C VAL A 40 1.17 18.26 -18.12
N PHE A 41 1.35 17.63 -16.96
CA PHE A 41 1.68 18.28 -15.70
C PHE A 41 3.14 18.02 -15.38
N LEU A 42 3.93 19.07 -15.27
CA LEU A 42 5.36 19.00 -14.98
C LEU A 42 5.70 19.77 -13.71
N SER A 43 6.43 19.15 -12.79
CA SER A 43 7.01 19.84 -11.63
C SER A 43 8.40 19.31 -11.32
N GLN A 44 9.32 20.19 -11.00
CA GLN A 44 10.71 19.83 -10.70
C GLN A 44 10.90 19.47 -9.23
N ASN A 45 11.57 18.33 -8.99
CA ASN A 45 12.04 17.90 -7.69
C ASN A 45 13.44 17.28 -7.83
N PHE A 46 14.43 17.89 -7.21
CA PHE A 46 15.85 17.52 -7.33
C PHE A 46 16.38 16.68 -6.16
N ASP A 47 15.48 16.04 -5.38
CA ASP A 47 15.89 15.19 -4.25
C ASP A 47 16.68 13.96 -4.68
N ALA A 48 16.41 13.48 -5.88
CA ALA A 48 17.13 12.38 -6.52
C ALA A 48 17.09 12.55 -8.05
N PRO A 49 18.07 12.03 -8.81
CA PRO A 49 18.04 12.03 -10.27
C PRO A 49 17.01 11.01 -10.79
N ARG A 50 15.76 11.18 -10.43
CA ARG A 50 14.64 10.32 -10.78
C ARG A 50 13.39 11.13 -11.10
N ILE A 51 12.48 10.51 -11.82
CA ILE A 51 11.20 11.08 -12.22
C ILE A 51 10.10 10.13 -11.78
N GLN A 52 9.18 10.63 -10.97
CA GLN A 52 7.91 9.95 -10.70
C GLN A 52 6.96 10.25 -11.84
N THR A 53 6.45 9.22 -12.47
CA THR A 53 5.54 9.33 -13.61
C THR A 53 4.19 8.73 -13.29
N TYR A 54 3.12 9.37 -13.78
CA TYR A 54 1.76 8.83 -13.82
C TYR A 54 1.13 9.12 -15.17
N ILE A 55 0.41 8.12 -15.70
CA ILE A 55 -0.47 8.28 -16.87
C ILE A 55 -1.88 7.91 -16.41
N PRO A 56 -2.65 8.88 -15.88
CA PRO A 56 -4.03 8.70 -15.49
C PRO A 56 -4.95 8.77 -16.71
N VAL A 57 -5.80 7.76 -16.86
CA VAL A 57 -6.87 7.73 -17.87
C VAL A 57 -8.21 7.94 -17.18
N ARG A 58 -9.03 8.89 -17.65
CA ARG A 58 -10.37 9.20 -17.10
C ARG A 58 -11.39 8.14 -17.48
N THR A 59 -11.10 6.90 -17.18
CA THR A 59 -11.98 5.77 -17.44
C THR A 59 -11.72 4.67 -16.43
N GLY A 60 -12.76 4.03 -15.95
CA GLY A 60 -12.73 2.92 -15.01
C GLY A 60 -14.00 2.11 -15.11
N SER A 61 -14.35 1.35 -14.06
CA SER A 61 -15.49 0.43 -14.09
C SER A 61 -16.85 1.11 -14.38
N ASN A 62 -16.99 2.40 -14.08
CA ASN A 62 -18.20 3.16 -14.44
C ASN A 62 -18.41 3.30 -15.96
N ASN A 63 -17.39 3.01 -16.73
CA ASN A 63 -17.45 3.03 -18.18
C ASN A 63 -17.64 1.65 -18.81
N ASP A 64 -17.62 0.59 -18.01
CA ASP A 64 -17.91 -0.75 -18.50
C ASP A 64 -19.32 -0.84 -19.09
N PRO A 65 -19.54 -1.62 -20.15
CA PRO A 65 -20.89 -1.99 -20.58
C PRO A 65 -21.62 -2.74 -19.45
N ALA A 66 -22.89 -2.43 -19.23
CA ALA A 66 -23.68 -3.04 -18.16
C ALA A 66 -23.80 -4.58 -18.27
N ASP A 67 -23.66 -5.11 -19.48
CA ASP A 67 -23.68 -6.54 -19.81
C ASP A 67 -22.28 -7.18 -19.92
N ASN A 68 -21.22 -6.40 -19.60
CA ASN A 68 -19.83 -6.87 -19.67
C ASN A 68 -18.92 -6.11 -18.67
N THR A 69 -19.24 -6.23 -17.39
CA THR A 69 -18.52 -5.55 -16.30
C THR A 69 -17.17 -6.20 -15.98
N GLY A 70 -16.23 -5.44 -15.43
CA GLY A 70 -14.84 -5.86 -15.15
C GLY A 70 -13.91 -5.66 -16.35
N LEU A 71 -14.39 -5.04 -17.41
CA LEU A 71 -13.67 -4.87 -18.65
C LEU A 71 -12.53 -3.86 -18.53
N ALA A 72 -12.74 -2.74 -17.82
CA ALA A 72 -11.71 -1.75 -17.55
C ALA A 72 -10.52 -2.34 -16.77
N HIS A 73 -10.78 -3.14 -15.76
CA HIS A 73 -9.77 -3.82 -14.97
C HIS A 73 -9.03 -4.89 -15.79
N TYR A 74 -9.75 -5.65 -16.60
CA TYR A 74 -9.09 -6.64 -17.45
C TYR A 74 -8.21 -5.95 -18.52
N LEU A 75 -8.66 -4.83 -19.09
CA LEU A 75 -7.83 -4.02 -19.99
C LEU A 75 -6.57 -3.52 -19.30
N GLU A 76 -6.65 -3.09 -18.03
CA GLU A 76 -5.47 -2.71 -17.26
C GLU A 76 -4.40 -3.82 -17.28
N HIS A 77 -4.78 -5.07 -16.97
CA HIS A 77 -3.89 -6.23 -17.05
C HIS A 77 -3.32 -6.42 -18.45
N MET A 78 -4.15 -6.30 -19.48
CA MET A 78 -3.73 -6.52 -20.86
C MET A 78 -2.76 -5.45 -21.36
N MET A 79 -2.78 -4.25 -20.80
CA MET A 79 -1.81 -3.20 -21.11
C MET A 79 -0.35 -3.56 -20.74
N PHE A 80 -0.13 -4.58 -19.93
CA PHE A 80 1.21 -5.11 -19.60
C PHE A 80 1.68 -6.22 -20.56
N LYS A 81 0.84 -6.68 -21.49
CA LYS A 81 1.16 -7.80 -22.39
C LYS A 81 1.86 -7.37 -23.69
N GLY A 82 2.08 -6.07 -23.88
CA GLY A 82 2.80 -5.49 -25.00
C GLY A 82 1.92 -5.16 -26.22
N THR A 83 2.57 -5.03 -27.38
CA THR A 83 2.00 -4.57 -28.64
C THR A 83 2.41 -5.49 -29.79
N SER A 84 2.14 -5.10 -31.04
CA SER A 84 2.64 -5.82 -32.22
C SER A 84 4.17 -5.87 -32.28
N LYS A 85 4.88 -4.86 -31.72
CA LYS A 85 6.34 -4.76 -31.72
C LYS A 85 6.97 -5.21 -30.42
N LEU A 86 6.30 -5.01 -29.29
CA LEU A 86 6.76 -5.38 -27.96
C LEU A 86 6.00 -6.63 -27.49
N GLY A 87 6.68 -7.74 -27.26
CA GLY A 87 6.08 -8.97 -26.75
C GLY A 87 5.82 -10.06 -27.78
N SER A 88 6.23 -9.87 -29.03
CA SER A 88 6.06 -10.87 -30.10
C SER A 88 7.38 -11.28 -30.73
N GLN A 89 7.55 -12.56 -30.99
CA GLN A 89 8.64 -13.10 -31.81
C GLN A 89 8.29 -13.12 -33.31
N ASN A 90 7.01 -13.18 -33.67
CA ASN A 90 6.50 -13.16 -35.03
C ASN A 90 5.06 -12.68 -35.04
N TRP A 91 4.89 -11.37 -35.20
CA TRP A 91 3.57 -10.74 -35.16
C TRP A 91 2.61 -11.21 -36.26
N GLU A 92 3.10 -11.45 -37.48
CA GLU A 92 2.27 -11.90 -38.57
C GLU A 92 1.52 -13.19 -38.23
N LYS A 93 2.22 -14.20 -37.70
CA LYS A 93 1.62 -15.46 -37.29
C LYS A 93 0.78 -15.34 -36.02
N GLU A 94 1.29 -14.59 -35.04
CA GLU A 94 0.58 -14.40 -33.78
C GLU A 94 -0.77 -13.70 -33.98
N SER A 95 -0.81 -12.65 -34.81
CA SER A 95 -2.02 -11.87 -35.07
C SER A 95 -3.14 -12.69 -35.74
N GLU A 96 -2.81 -13.62 -36.63
CA GLU A 96 -3.79 -14.53 -37.25
C GLU A 96 -4.46 -15.41 -36.18
N LEU A 97 -3.69 -15.96 -35.28
CA LEU A 97 -4.17 -16.81 -34.16
C LEU A 97 -4.96 -16.00 -33.13
N LEU A 98 -4.52 -14.78 -32.77
CA LEU A 98 -5.26 -13.90 -31.89
C LEU A 98 -6.63 -13.51 -32.46
N ASN A 99 -6.74 -13.29 -33.77
CA ASN A 99 -8.02 -13.06 -34.42
C ASN A 99 -8.95 -14.28 -34.32
N GLN A 100 -8.42 -15.50 -34.52
CA GLN A 100 -9.20 -16.74 -34.35
C GLN A 100 -9.66 -16.89 -32.88
N ILE A 101 -8.78 -16.63 -31.89
CA ILE A 101 -9.14 -16.66 -30.47
C ILE A 101 -10.26 -15.67 -30.19
N SER A 102 -10.16 -14.43 -30.71
CA SER A 102 -11.18 -13.40 -30.56
C SER A 102 -12.54 -13.85 -31.11
N ASP A 103 -12.59 -14.43 -32.31
CA ASP A 103 -13.84 -14.93 -32.91
C ASP A 103 -14.40 -16.13 -32.11
N LEU A 104 -13.54 -17.00 -31.57
CA LEU A 104 -13.96 -18.12 -30.73
C LEU A 104 -14.55 -17.64 -29.41
N TYR A 105 -14.01 -16.58 -28.78
CA TYR A 105 -14.59 -15.99 -27.56
C TYR A 105 -15.97 -15.37 -27.83
N GLU A 106 -16.18 -14.70 -28.99
CA GLU A 106 -17.51 -14.20 -29.35
C GLU A 106 -18.50 -15.34 -29.57
N ASN A 107 -18.08 -16.44 -30.22
CA ASN A 107 -18.91 -17.64 -30.39
C ASN A 107 -19.23 -18.29 -29.04
N HIS A 108 -18.24 -18.37 -28.13
CA HIS A 108 -18.43 -18.90 -26.77
C HIS A 108 -19.44 -18.05 -25.98
N LYS A 109 -19.36 -16.72 -26.08
CA LYS A 109 -20.29 -15.79 -25.42
C LYS A 109 -21.73 -15.95 -25.97
N ALA A 110 -21.88 -16.17 -27.26
CA ALA A 110 -23.18 -16.30 -27.90
C ALA A 110 -23.83 -17.69 -27.74
N GLU A 111 -23.05 -18.73 -27.41
CA GLU A 111 -23.55 -20.11 -27.29
C GLU A 111 -24.25 -20.30 -25.91
N ASN A 112 -25.40 -20.99 -25.93
CA ASN A 112 -26.18 -21.29 -24.74
C ASN A 112 -26.13 -22.77 -24.33
N ASP A 113 -25.75 -23.66 -25.22
CA ASP A 113 -25.60 -25.09 -24.96
C ASP A 113 -24.30 -25.35 -24.17
N PRO A 114 -24.36 -25.89 -22.94
CA PRO A 114 -23.20 -26.05 -22.09
C PRO A 114 -22.11 -26.98 -22.69
N ASP A 115 -22.52 -28.03 -23.44
CA ASP A 115 -21.56 -28.97 -24.00
C ASP A 115 -20.84 -28.37 -25.22
N LYS A 116 -21.56 -27.65 -26.06
CA LYS A 116 -20.94 -26.87 -27.16
C LYS A 116 -20.05 -25.77 -26.65
N LYS A 117 -20.45 -25.11 -25.57
CA LYS A 117 -19.63 -24.09 -24.89
C LYS A 117 -18.30 -24.64 -24.44
N LYS A 118 -18.29 -25.83 -23.82
CA LYS A 118 -17.06 -26.53 -23.43
C LYS A 118 -16.20 -26.90 -24.65
N GLU A 119 -16.81 -27.33 -25.76
CA GLU A 119 -16.08 -27.64 -26.97
C GLU A 119 -15.40 -26.41 -27.58
N ILE A 120 -16.13 -25.28 -27.64
CA ILE A 120 -15.54 -24.01 -28.06
C ILE A 120 -14.41 -23.59 -27.15
N TYR A 121 -14.59 -23.74 -25.83
CA TYR A 121 -13.54 -23.39 -24.86
C TYR A 121 -12.27 -24.23 -25.02
N ARG A 122 -12.42 -25.53 -25.26
CA ARG A 122 -11.28 -26.40 -25.60
C ARG A 122 -10.57 -25.93 -26.86
N LYS A 123 -11.33 -25.49 -27.87
CA LYS A 123 -10.73 -24.95 -29.09
C LYS A 123 -10.01 -23.63 -28.86
N ILE A 124 -10.50 -22.77 -27.94
CA ILE A 124 -9.80 -21.57 -27.51
C ILE A 124 -8.46 -21.95 -26.88
N ASP A 125 -8.45 -22.93 -26.00
CA ASP A 125 -7.21 -23.41 -25.36
C ASP A 125 -6.19 -23.94 -26.38
N GLU A 126 -6.61 -24.77 -27.33
CA GLU A 126 -5.75 -25.31 -28.41
C GLU A 126 -5.10 -24.18 -29.24
N VAL A 127 -5.90 -23.19 -29.71
CA VAL A 127 -5.38 -22.07 -30.51
C VAL A 127 -4.52 -21.13 -29.67
N SER A 128 -4.87 -20.95 -28.38
CA SER A 128 -4.07 -20.15 -27.45
C SER A 128 -2.70 -20.78 -27.18
N GLN A 129 -2.62 -22.11 -27.11
CA GLN A 129 -1.34 -22.83 -27.04
C GLN A 129 -0.46 -22.61 -28.27
N GLU A 130 -1.06 -22.57 -29.46
CA GLU A 130 -0.34 -22.29 -30.69
C GLU A 130 0.15 -20.82 -30.72
N ALA A 131 -0.71 -19.86 -30.34
CA ALA A 131 -0.35 -18.45 -30.29
C ALA A 131 0.76 -18.16 -29.26
N SER A 132 0.74 -18.85 -28.11
CA SER A 132 1.73 -18.66 -27.05
C SER A 132 3.18 -18.94 -27.48
N GLN A 133 3.39 -19.73 -28.53
CA GLN A 133 4.72 -20.03 -29.08
C GLN A 133 5.41 -18.79 -29.68
N TYR A 134 4.63 -17.79 -30.08
CA TYR A 134 5.12 -16.52 -30.63
C TYR A 134 5.18 -15.42 -29.57
N ALA A 135 4.56 -15.61 -28.42
CA ALA A 135 4.50 -14.62 -27.35
C ALA A 135 5.83 -14.54 -26.56
N ILE A 136 6.20 -13.33 -26.16
CA ILE A 136 7.24 -13.06 -25.17
C ILE A 136 6.55 -12.52 -23.91
N ALA A 137 6.42 -13.36 -22.90
CA ALA A 137 5.71 -12.99 -21.68
C ALA A 137 6.42 -11.88 -20.90
N ASN A 138 5.63 -10.93 -20.37
CA ASN A 138 6.08 -9.83 -19.51
C ASN A 138 7.22 -8.97 -20.08
N GLU A 139 7.26 -8.81 -21.42
CA GLU A 139 8.34 -8.05 -22.04
C GLU A 139 8.28 -6.54 -21.69
N TYR A 140 7.09 -6.00 -21.47
CA TYR A 140 6.96 -4.62 -20.95
C TYR A 140 7.66 -4.48 -19.59
N ASP A 141 7.45 -5.39 -18.65
CA ASP A 141 8.10 -5.33 -17.34
C ASP A 141 9.62 -5.48 -17.46
N LYS A 142 10.09 -6.39 -18.35
CA LYS A 142 11.52 -6.52 -18.68
C LYS A 142 12.09 -5.20 -19.22
N ALA A 143 11.38 -4.52 -20.10
CA ALA A 143 11.79 -3.24 -20.67
C ALA A 143 11.93 -2.17 -19.57
N ILE A 144 10.88 -1.97 -18.78
CA ILE A 144 10.83 -0.93 -17.73
C ILE A 144 11.83 -1.21 -16.60
N SER A 145 11.96 -2.48 -16.17
CA SER A 145 12.94 -2.87 -15.15
C SER A 145 14.37 -2.66 -15.62
N SER A 146 14.69 -2.93 -16.90
CA SER A 146 16.02 -2.72 -17.46
C SER A 146 16.45 -1.24 -17.49
N LEU A 147 15.46 -0.31 -17.51
CA LEU A 147 15.70 1.13 -17.34
C LEU A 147 16.04 1.51 -15.89
N GLY A 148 15.94 0.59 -14.92
CA GLY A 148 16.12 0.88 -13.49
C GLY A 148 14.86 1.50 -12.86
N ALA A 149 13.69 1.28 -13.44
CA ALA A 149 12.43 1.71 -12.88
C ALA A 149 12.12 0.99 -11.57
N THR A 150 11.40 1.67 -10.70
CA THR A 150 10.88 1.12 -9.44
C THR A 150 9.41 1.50 -9.29
N GLY A 151 8.67 0.75 -8.48
CA GLY A 151 7.28 1.08 -8.18
C GLY A 151 6.35 0.99 -9.39
N THR A 152 6.76 0.25 -10.45
CA THR A 152 5.89 -0.05 -11.62
C THR A 152 4.62 -0.71 -11.14
N ASN A 153 3.48 -0.09 -11.42
CA ASN A 153 2.17 -0.59 -11.04
C ASN A 153 1.07 0.10 -11.86
N ALA A 154 -0.14 -0.43 -11.76
CA ALA A 154 -1.35 0.23 -12.21
C ALA A 154 -2.50 -0.06 -11.25
N HIS A 155 -3.58 0.67 -11.38
CA HIS A 155 -4.83 0.38 -10.71
C HIS A 155 -6.02 0.88 -11.51
N THR A 156 -7.14 0.20 -11.35
CA THR A 156 -8.45 0.60 -11.87
C THR A 156 -9.41 0.86 -10.72
N TRP A 157 -10.13 1.97 -10.79
CA TRP A 157 -11.22 2.28 -9.87
C TRP A 157 -12.49 2.65 -10.65
N PHE A 158 -13.44 3.34 -10.02
CA PHE A 158 -14.73 3.67 -10.68
C PHE A 158 -14.57 4.55 -11.91
N ASP A 159 -13.79 5.63 -11.82
CA ASP A 159 -13.64 6.66 -12.84
C ASP A 159 -12.22 6.79 -13.41
N GLU A 160 -11.31 5.92 -13.01
CA GLU A 160 -9.90 6.01 -13.38
C GLU A 160 -9.26 4.66 -13.63
N THR A 161 -8.27 4.66 -14.52
CA THR A 161 -7.22 3.65 -14.64
C THR A 161 -5.89 4.39 -14.71
N VAL A 162 -4.97 4.09 -13.78
CA VAL A 162 -3.74 4.87 -13.61
C VAL A 162 -2.52 3.97 -13.70
N TYR A 163 -1.57 4.33 -14.55
CA TYR A 163 -0.29 3.63 -14.73
C TYR A 163 0.83 4.47 -14.14
N LYS A 164 1.76 3.85 -13.40
CA LYS A 164 2.87 4.57 -12.77
C LYS A 164 4.20 3.86 -12.88
N ASN A 165 5.26 4.66 -12.95
CA ASN A 165 6.64 4.24 -12.82
C ASN A 165 7.43 5.30 -12.02
N ASN A 166 8.53 4.90 -11.42
CA ASN A 166 9.54 5.82 -10.94
C ASN A 166 10.85 5.46 -11.63
N ILE A 167 11.32 6.30 -12.54
CA ILE A 167 12.44 6.03 -13.46
C ILE A 167 13.65 6.90 -13.15
N PRO A 168 14.88 6.46 -13.45
CA PRO A 168 16.03 7.34 -13.53
C PRO A 168 15.82 8.43 -14.59
N ASN A 169 16.24 9.67 -14.32
CA ASN A 169 15.96 10.81 -15.19
C ASN A 169 16.60 10.71 -16.57
N ASN A 170 17.77 10.05 -16.68
CA ASN A 170 18.47 9.81 -17.94
C ASN A 170 17.77 8.78 -18.86
N GLU A 171 16.77 8.07 -18.36
CA GLU A 171 16.01 7.06 -19.11
C GLU A 171 14.64 7.58 -19.60
N LEU A 172 14.36 8.88 -19.42
CA LEU A 172 13.06 9.48 -19.76
C LEU A 172 12.66 9.23 -21.22
N GLU A 173 13.58 9.42 -22.16
CA GLU A 173 13.27 9.25 -23.58
C GLU A 173 12.93 7.81 -23.93
N LYS A 174 13.67 6.83 -23.40
CA LYS A 174 13.39 5.40 -23.60
C LYS A 174 12.04 5.02 -22.99
N TRP A 175 11.75 5.53 -21.79
CA TRP A 175 10.44 5.34 -21.14
C TRP A 175 9.30 5.89 -22.01
N LEU A 176 9.46 7.11 -22.55
CA LEU A 176 8.47 7.70 -23.47
C LEU A 176 8.24 6.85 -24.73
N LYS A 177 9.30 6.25 -25.29
CA LYS A 177 9.17 5.32 -26.44
C LYS A 177 8.34 4.08 -26.10
N VAL A 178 8.63 3.47 -24.96
CA VAL A 178 7.91 2.28 -24.47
C VAL A 178 6.45 2.60 -24.16
N GLU A 179 6.18 3.70 -23.44
CA GLU A 179 4.81 4.10 -23.11
C GLU A 179 4.03 4.54 -24.35
N LYS A 180 4.65 5.27 -25.28
CA LYS A 180 4.03 5.62 -26.57
C LYS A 180 3.58 4.39 -27.33
N GLU A 181 4.43 3.38 -27.42
CA GLU A 181 4.11 2.14 -28.08
C GLU A 181 2.87 1.48 -27.44
N ARG A 182 2.88 1.35 -26.11
CA ARG A 182 1.80 0.76 -25.30
C ARG A 182 0.47 1.53 -25.40
N PHE A 183 0.51 2.86 -25.41
CA PHE A 183 -0.69 3.70 -25.53
C PHE A 183 -1.17 3.91 -26.96
N SER A 184 -0.41 3.45 -27.94
CA SER A 184 -0.81 3.53 -29.38
C SER A 184 -1.51 2.31 -29.88
N GLU A 185 -1.27 1.14 -29.29
CA GLU A 185 -1.79 -0.13 -29.79
C GLU A 185 -2.03 -1.11 -28.65
N LEU A 186 -3.19 -1.75 -28.64
CA LEU A 186 -3.54 -2.81 -27.70
C LEU A 186 -3.46 -4.17 -28.41
N VAL A 187 -2.68 -5.09 -27.87
CA VAL A 187 -2.65 -6.49 -28.27
C VAL A 187 -3.05 -7.38 -27.11
N LEU A 188 -4.12 -8.14 -27.26
CA LEU A 188 -4.65 -9.04 -26.24
C LEU A 188 -3.91 -10.38 -26.22
N ARG A 189 -2.59 -10.32 -26.06
CA ARG A 189 -1.66 -11.46 -26.01
C ARG A 189 -1.83 -12.22 -24.72
N LEU A 190 -1.75 -13.56 -24.75
CA LEU A 190 -1.92 -14.42 -23.58
C LEU A 190 -3.24 -14.14 -22.81
N PHE A 191 -4.25 -13.68 -23.52
CA PHE A 191 -5.56 -13.33 -22.98
C PHE A 191 -6.18 -14.48 -22.18
N HIS A 192 -6.10 -15.69 -22.71
CA HIS A 192 -6.65 -16.89 -22.10
C HIS A 192 -5.98 -17.20 -20.74
N THR A 193 -4.66 -17.08 -20.67
CA THR A 193 -3.88 -17.26 -19.43
C THR A 193 -4.17 -16.17 -18.40
N GLU A 194 -4.26 -14.90 -18.84
CA GLU A 194 -4.52 -13.77 -17.95
C GLU A 194 -5.93 -13.82 -17.36
N LEU A 195 -6.90 -14.38 -18.09
CA LEU A 195 -8.27 -14.56 -17.60
C LEU A 195 -8.31 -15.37 -16.30
N GLU A 196 -7.44 -16.38 -16.17
CA GLU A 196 -7.34 -17.15 -14.93
C GLU A 196 -6.77 -16.33 -13.77
N SER A 197 -5.81 -15.46 -14.04
CA SER A 197 -5.28 -14.54 -13.01
C SER A 197 -6.40 -13.63 -12.49
N VAL A 198 -7.26 -13.14 -13.37
CA VAL A 198 -8.45 -12.34 -13.00
C VAL A 198 -9.47 -13.17 -12.21
N TYR A 199 -9.66 -14.45 -12.55
CA TYR A 199 -10.50 -15.35 -11.75
C TYR A 199 -9.97 -15.57 -10.35
N GLU A 200 -8.66 -15.79 -10.20
CA GLU A 200 -8.03 -15.92 -8.89
C GLU A 200 -8.16 -14.65 -8.05
N GLU A 201 -8.02 -13.48 -8.68
CA GLU A 201 -8.23 -12.21 -8.00
C GLU A 201 -9.68 -12.02 -7.56
N PHE A 202 -10.63 -12.37 -8.41
CA PHE A 202 -12.05 -12.36 -8.06
C PHE A 202 -12.34 -13.29 -6.88
N ASN A 203 -11.85 -14.53 -6.91
CA ASN A 203 -12.03 -15.51 -5.85
C ASN A 203 -11.40 -15.03 -4.52
N ARG A 204 -10.19 -14.44 -4.58
CA ARG A 204 -9.50 -13.85 -3.42
C ARG A 204 -10.31 -12.70 -2.81
N ALA A 205 -10.99 -11.92 -3.65
CA ALA A 205 -11.84 -10.82 -3.20
C ALA A 205 -13.04 -11.29 -2.37
N GLN A 206 -13.53 -12.52 -2.61
CA GLN A 206 -14.61 -13.13 -1.83
C GLN A 206 -14.20 -13.46 -0.39
N ASP A 207 -12.89 -13.61 -0.11
CA ASP A 207 -12.35 -13.80 1.24
C ASP A 207 -12.14 -12.48 2.01
N ASN A 208 -12.52 -11.33 1.42
CA ASN A 208 -12.33 -10.01 2.01
C ASN A 208 -13.65 -9.40 2.51
N ASP A 209 -13.88 -9.47 3.80
CA ASP A 209 -15.10 -8.96 4.44
C ASP A 209 -15.39 -7.48 4.19
N THR A 210 -14.35 -6.67 4.14
CA THR A 210 -14.49 -5.23 3.89
C THR A 210 -15.04 -4.99 2.50
N ARG A 211 -14.56 -5.77 1.52
CA ARG A 211 -15.04 -5.70 0.15
C ARG A 211 -16.48 -6.19 0.01
N LEU A 212 -16.84 -7.27 0.71
CA LEU A 212 -18.24 -7.77 0.72
C LEU A 212 -19.20 -6.74 1.30
N VAL A 213 -18.84 -6.11 2.43
CA VAL A 213 -19.64 -5.03 3.02
C VAL A 213 -19.74 -3.83 2.06
N GLN A 214 -18.62 -3.49 1.40
CA GLN A 214 -18.59 -2.39 0.45
C GLN A 214 -19.50 -2.65 -0.77
N TYR A 215 -19.55 -3.87 -1.29
CA TYR A 215 -20.43 -4.20 -2.41
C TYR A 215 -21.91 -4.03 -2.05
N GLU A 216 -22.34 -4.56 -0.90
CA GLU A 216 -23.71 -4.39 -0.42
C GLU A 216 -24.04 -2.92 -0.12
N LEU A 217 -23.06 -2.16 0.40
CA LEU A 217 -23.23 -0.73 0.67
C LEU A 217 -23.42 0.06 -0.63
N MET A 218 -22.56 -0.17 -1.61
CA MET A 218 -22.58 0.54 -2.89
C MET A 218 -23.82 0.19 -3.71
N ASP A 219 -24.24 -1.09 -3.75
CA ASP A 219 -25.50 -1.52 -4.39
C ASP A 219 -26.70 -0.80 -3.79
N ALA A 220 -26.75 -0.67 -2.47
CA ALA A 220 -27.85 0.01 -1.78
C ALA A 220 -27.81 1.54 -1.92
N LEU A 221 -26.63 2.15 -1.91
CA LEU A 221 -26.45 3.60 -2.13
C LEU A 221 -26.76 3.99 -3.58
N PHE A 222 -26.40 3.15 -4.55
CA PHE A 222 -26.45 3.45 -5.97
C PHE A 222 -27.12 2.33 -6.77
N PRO A 223 -28.42 2.13 -6.59
CA PRO A 223 -29.15 1.00 -7.17
C PRO A 223 -29.30 1.07 -8.71
N THR A 224 -29.07 2.24 -9.31
CA THR A 224 -29.15 2.41 -10.78
C THR A 224 -27.86 2.98 -11.37
N HIS A 225 -27.03 3.60 -10.57
CA HIS A 225 -25.79 4.20 -11.01
C HIS A 225 -24.65 3.16 -11.11
N PRO A 226 -23.73 3.27 -12.07
CA PRO A 226 -22.56 2.38 -12.17
C PRO A 226 -21.73 2.25 -10.90
N ASN A 227 -21.62 3.28 -10.07
CA ASN A 227 -20.94 3.21 -8.77
C ASN A 227 -21.38 2.01 -7.91
N GLY A 228 -22.64 1.60 -7.99
CA GLY A 228 -23.19 0.45 -7.26
C GLY A 228 -23.34 -0.79 -8.13
N GLN A 229 -23.51 -0.62 -9.43
CA GLN A 229 -23.88 -1.72 -10.32
C GLN A 229 -22.70 -2.34 -11.09
N GLN A 230 -21.57 -1.63 -11.15
CA GLN A 230 -20.37 -2.03 -11.90
C GLN A 230 -19.16 -2.01 -10.98
N THR A 231 -18.90 -3.16 -10.32
CA THR A 231 -17.70 -3.32 -9.50
C THR A 231 -16.46 -3.40 -10.39
N THR A 232 -15.31 -2.96 -9.89
CA THR A 232 -14.05 -2.98 -10.64
C THR A 232 -13.66 -4.37 -11.12
N LEU A 233 -13.87 -5.40 -10.29
CA LEU A 233 -13.61 -6.79 -10.69
C LEU A 233 -14.68 -7.38 -11.62
N GLY A 234 -15.81 -6.70 -11.78
CA GLY A 234 -16.93 -7.19 -12.58
C GLY A 234 -17.76 -8.28 -11.89
N LYS A 235 -18.76 -8.78 -12.62
CA LYS A 235 -19.62 -9.88 -12.17
C LYS A 235 -19.05 -11.22 -12.68
N ALA A 236 -19.17 -12.26 -11.86
CA ALA A 236 -18.66 -13.59 -12.20
C ALA A 236 -19.17 -14.12 -13.55
N GLU A 237 -20.45 -13.88 -13.86
CA GLU A 237 -21.06 -14.26 -15.13
C GLU A 237 -20.45 -13.58 -16.36
N HIS A 238 -20.03 -12.31 -16.20
CA HIS A 238 -19.38 -11.55 -17.27
C HIS A 238 -17.93 -12.00 -17.44
N LEU A 239 -17.22 -12.26 -16.36
CA LEU A 239 -15.86 -12.81 -16.42
C LEU A 239 -15.80 -14.18 -17.09
N LYS A 240 -16.83 -15.04 -16.89
CA LYS A 240 -16.94 -16.34 -17.57
C LYS A 240 -17.22 -16.23 -19.08
N ASN A 241 -17.64 -15.07 -19.57
CA ASN A 241 -18.02 -14.82 -20.95
C ASN A 241 -17.36 -13.53 -21.48
N PRO A 242 -16.01 -13.42 -21.44
CA PRO A 242 -15.32 -12.22 -21.86
C PRO A 242 -15.44 -12.00 -23.35
N SER A 243 -15.29 -10.74 -23.77
CA SER A 243 -15.27 -10.34 -25.19
C SER A 243 -14.00 -9.55 -25.49
N MET A 244 -13.12 -10.12 -26.30
CA MET A 244 -11.90 -9.43 -26.75
C MET A 244 -12.24 -8.21 -27.62
N LYS A 245 -13.31 -8.32 -28.46
CA LYS A 245 -13.77 -7.19 -29.27
C LYS A 245 -14.29 -6.03 -28.44
N ALA A 246 -14.95 -6.30 -27.31
CA ALA A 246 -15.39 -5.26 -26.39
C ALA A 246 -14.22 -4.55 -25.69
N ILE A 247 -13.14 -5.26 -25.35
CA ILE A 247 -11.93 -4.67 -24.77
C ILE A 247 -11.23 -3.78 -25.79
N HIS A 248 -11.05 -4.20 -27.04
CA HIS A 248 -10.50 -3.34 -28.10
C HIS A 248 -11.34 -2.08 -28.31
N LYS A 249 -12.68 -2.24 -28.35
CA LYS A 249 -13.58 -1.10 -28.48
C LYS A 249 -13.43 -0.12 -27.32
N TYR A 250 -13.31 -0.64 -26.08
CA TYR A 250 -13.11 0.18 -24.89
C TYR A 250 -11.79 0.95 -24.94
N PHE A 251 -10.71 0.30 -25.36
CA PHE A 251 -9.42 0.96 -25.57
C PHE A 251 -9.52 2.08 -26.62
N ASP A 252 -10.12 1.79 -27.78
CA ASP A 252 -10.29 2.75 -28.88
C ASP A 252 -11.13 3.97 -28.48
N GLU A 253 -12.11 3.79 -27.58
CA GLU A 253 -13.01 4.84 -27.13
C GLU A 253 -12.40 5.71 -26.00
N TYR A 254 -11.62 5.12 -25.08
CA TYR A 254 -11.22 5.82 -23.87
C TYR A 254 -9.71 6.08 -23.71
N TYR A 255 -8.84 5.28 -24.36
CA TYR A 255 -7.40 5.45 -24.30
C TYR A 255 -6.91 6.41 -25.40
N VAL A 256 -7.36 7.64 -25.33
CA VAL A 256 -7.11 8.69 -26.32
C VAL A 256 -6.48 9.91 -25.64
N PRO A 257 -5.60 10.68 -26.32
CA PRO A 257 -4.82 11.75 -25.70
C PRO A 257 -5.65 12.79 -24.92
N ASN A 258 -6.83 13.10 -25.42
CA ASN A 258 -7.74 14.03 -24.76
C ASN A 258 -8.52 13.45 -23.57
N ASN A 259 -8.27 12.18 -23.20
CA ASN A 259 -8.88 11.50 -22.07
C ASN A 259 -7.86 10.93 -21.05
N TYR A 260 -6.58 11.01 -21.35
CA TYR A 260 -5.53 10.73 -20.38
C TYR A 260 -4.60 11.94 -20.22
N ALA A 261 -3.84 11.97 -19.15
CA ALA A 261 -2.82 12.98 -18.92
C ALA A 261 -1.46 12.30 -18.69
N MET A 262 -0.42 13.11 -18.73
CA MET A 262 0.92 12.71 -18.32
C MET A 262 1.36 13.63 -17.17
N VAL A 263 1.73 13.03 -16.04
CA VAL A 263 2.19 13.73 -14.85
C VAL A 263 3.61 13.28 -14.56
N LEU A 264 4.56 14.22 -14.56
CA LEU A 264 5.96 13.98 -14.26
C LEU A 264 6.40 14.92 -13.14
N VAL A 265 6.94 14.36 -12.07
CA VAL A 265 7.53 15.11 -10.97
C VAL A 265 8.93 14.54 -10.69
N GLY A 266 9.97 15.38 -10.84
CA GLY A 266 11.31 14.91 -10.63
C GLY A 266 12.40 15.81 -11.22
N ASP A 267 13.54 15.22 -11.47
CA ASP A 267 14.72 15.92 -11.99
C ASP A 267 14.74 15.89 -13.53
N PHE A 268 14.33 17.00 -14.14
CA PHE A 268 14.30 17.20 -15.59
C PHE A 268 14.25 18.68 -15.96
N ASP A 269 14.57 19.00 -17.23
CA ASP A 269 14.32 20.32 -17.83
C ASP A 269 12.90 20.37 -18.41
N PHE A 270 12.17 21.46 -18.14
CA PHE A 270 10.78 21.62 -18.59
C PHE A 270 10.65 21.64 -20.11
N GLU A 271 11.51 22.45 -20.77
CA GLU A 271 11.40 22.70 -22.21
C GLU A 271 11.85 21.50 -23.04
N GLU A 272 12.83 20.75 -22.59
CA GLU A 272 13.28 19.52 -23.23
C GLU A 272 12.23 18.41 -23.04
N THR A 273 11.69 18.29 -21.82
CA THR A 273 10.70 17.28 -21.49
C THR A 273 9.42 17.44 -22.30
N ILE A 274 8.87 18.65 -22.42
CA ILE A 274 7.65 18.85 -23.21
C ILE A 274 7.86 18.58 -24.70
N GLN A 275 9.03 18.93 -25.24
CA GLN A 275 9.40 18.59 -26.64
C GLN A 275 9.44 17.09 -26.86
N LEU A 276 10.07 16.32 -25.95
CA LEU A 276 10.12 14.87 -26.04
C LEU A 276 8.71 14.26 -25.95
N ILE A 277 7.88 14.74 -25.03
CA ILE A 277 6.49 14.28 -24.92
C ILE A 277 5.71 14.57 -26.20
N ASP A 278 5.81 15.77 -26.77
CA ASP A 278 5.14 16.12 -28.03
C ASP A 278 5.67 15.28 -29.20
N GLN A 279 6.98 15.05 -29.27
CA GLN A 279 7.61 14.21 -30.30
C GLN A 279 7.01 12.79 -30.31
N TYR A 280 6.81 12.17 -29.17
CA TYR A 280 6.34 10.78 -29.08
C TYR A 280 4.80 10.67 -29.00
N PHE A 281 4.13 11.54 -28.25
CA PHE A 281 2.69 11.45 -28.01
C PHE A 281 1.87 12.42 -28.87
N GLY A 282 2.46 13.48 -29.41
CA GLY A 282 1.74 14.48 -30.20
C GLY A 282 1.12 13.94 -31.51
N ALA A 283 1.68 12.86 -32.06
CA ALA A 283 1.17 12.18 -33.25
C ALA A 283 0.00 11.25 -32.97
N ILE A 284 -0.29 10.88 -31.72
CA ILE A 284 -1.47 10.05 -31.39
C ILE A 284 -2.72 10.91 -31.62
N PRO A 285 -3.70 10.43 -32.44
CA PRO A 285 -4.81 11.28 -32.87
C PRO A 285 -5.80 11.57 -31.74
N TYR A 286 -6.32 12.79 -31.71
CA TYR A 286 -7.53 13.16 -30.97
C TYR A 286 -8.72 12.32 -31.44
N ARG A 287 -9.55 11.85 -30.50
CA ARG A 287 -10.83 11.20 -30.79
C ARG A 287 -11.94 11.73 -29.91
N GLU A 288 -13.16 11.86 -30.45
CA GLU A 288 -14.32 12.24 -29.64
C GLU A 288 -14.67 11.14 -28.63
N LEU A 289 -14.87 11.54 -27.39
CA LEU A 289 -15.31 10.62 -26.35
C LEU A 289 -16.79 10.26 -26.50
N PRO A 290 -17.20 9.03 -26.13
CA PRO A 290 -18.60 8.67 -26.10
C PRO A 290 -19.43 9.61 -25.24
N LYS A 291 -20.51 10.14 -25.77
CA LYS A 291 -21.45 10.97 -25.00
C LYS A 291 -22.24 10.09 -24.03
N LYS A 292 -22.16 10.39 -22.76
CA LYS A 292 -22.93 9.71 -21.71
C LYS A 292 -23.99 10.63 -21.15
N THR A 293 -25.20 10.09 -20.99
CA THR A 293 -26.24 10.78 -20.22
C THR A 293 -26.00 10.51 -18.72
N PRO A 294 -25.91 11.56 -17.90
CA PRO A 294 -25.77 11.37 -16.46
C PRO A 294 -26.94 10.54 -15.88
N ILE A 295 -26.61 9.53 -15.10
CA ILE A 295 -27.61 8.72 -14.37
C ILE A 295 -27.87 9.41 -13.05
N ILE A 296 -29.14 9.79 -12.84
CA ILE A 296 -29.58 10.48 -11.62
C ILE A 296 -30.23 9.44 -10.69
N GLU A 297 -29.64 9.25 -9.53
CA GLU A 297 -30.19 8.40 -8.49
C GLU A 297 -31.35 9.09 -7.78
N LYS A 298 -32.38 8.30 -7.47
CA LYS A 298 -33.48 8.80 -6.63
C LYS A 298 -32.96 9.08 -5.23
N PRO A 299 -33.47 10.13 -4.55
CA PRO A 299 -33.13 10.37 -3.14
C PRO A 299 -33.48 9.17 -2.26
N ILE A 300 -32.58 8.87 -1.32
CA ILE A 300 -32.87 7.92 -0.24
C ILE A 300 -33.74 8.64 0.78
N THR A 301 -34.91 8.11 1.06
CA THR A 301 -35.91 8.75 1.95
C THR A 301 -36.21 7.94 3.20
N GLU A 302 -35.64 6.75 3.32
CA GLU A 302 -35.82 5.83 4.45
C GLU A 302 -34.52 5.03 4.68
N ILE A 303 -34.39 4.42 5.85
CA ILE A 303 -33.25 3.58 6.19
C ILE A 303 -33.28 2.28 5.39
N ILE A 304 -32.26 2.08 4.54
CA ILE A 304 -32.08 0.84 3.77
C ILE A 304 -31.17 -0.10 4.55
N LYS A 305 -31.66 -1.28 4.92
CA LYS A 305 -30.90 -2.29 5.68
C LYS A 305 -30.37 -3.40 4.76
N ARG A 306 -29.11 -3.78 4.98
CA ARG A 306 -28.45 -4.93 4.34
C ARG A 306 -27.74 -5.77 5.39
N THR A 307 -27.50 -7.04 5.09
CA THR A 307 -26.78 -7.97 5.99
C THR A 307 -25.76 -8.75 5.19
N VAL A 308 -24.52 -8.80 5.72
CA VAL A 308 -23.41 -9.63 5.23
C VAL A 308 -23.01 -10.59 6.34
N LYS A 309 -22.75 -11.86 5.99
CA LYS A 309 -22.21 -12.85 6.93
C LYS A 309 -20.79 -13.18 6.59
N SER A 310 -19.93 -13.28 7.58
CA SER A 310 -18.55 -13.77 7.44
C SER A 310 -18.00 -14.26 8.78
N PRO A 311 -16.93 -15.05 8.80
CA PRO A 311 -16.40 -15.60 10.04
C PRO A 311 -15.70 -14.57 10.95
N THR A 312 -15.35 -13.40 10.46
CA THR A 312 -14.56 -12.40 11.20
C THR A 312 -15.43 -11.57 12.18
N THR A 313 -14.79 -10.60 12.85
CA THR A 313 -15.46 -9.76 13.88
C THR A 313 -16.66 -9.01 13.33
N PRO A 314 -17.84 -9.07 13.99
CA PRO A 314 -19.02 -8.31 13.61
C PRO A 314 -18.77 -6.80 13.57
N ARG A 315 -19.44 -6.10 12.66
CA ARG A 315 -19.44 -4.64 12.59
C ARG A 315 -20.71 -4.10 11.95
N VAL A 316 -21.00 -2.85 12.22
CA VAL A 316 -22.05 -2.12 11.52
C VAL A 316 -21.45 -0.96 10.75
N GLN A 317 -21.93 -0.72 9.54
CA GLN A 317 -21.50 0.40 8.70
C GLN A 317 -22.73 1.16 8.22
N LEU A 318 -22.76 2.45 8.52
CA LEU A 318 -23.77 3.39 8.06
C LEU A 318 -23.19 4.22 6.93
N ALA A 319 -23.97 4.60 5.93
CA ALA A 319 -23.53 5.52 4.89
C ALA A 319 -24.66 6.40 4.36
N TRP A 320 -24.33 7.65 4.09
CA TRP A 320 -25.16 8.67 3.43
C TRP A 320 -24.55 9.01 2.09
N ARG A 321 -25.37 9.18 1.07
CA ARG A 321 -24.90 9.66 -0.23
C ARG A 321 -24.58 11.14 -0.14
N THR A 322 -23.44 11.57 -0.67
CA THR A 322 -23.04 12.97 -0.80
C THR A 322 -23.09 13.39 -2.27
N GLU A 323 -23.00 14.69 -2.51
CA GLU A 323 -22.69 15.25 -3.82
C GLU A 323 -21.27 14.86 -4.27
N SER A 324 -20.94 15.15 -5.55
CA SER A 324 -19.61 14.94 -6.11
C SER A 324 -18.54 15.76 -5.35
N TYR A 325 -17.30 15.27 -5.38
CA TYR A 325 -16.18 16.01 -4.81
C TYR A 325 -16.06 17.45 -5.39
N GLY A 326 -15.45 18.36 -4.61
CA GLY A 326 -15.29 19.76 -4.96
C GLY A 326 -16.55 20.61 -4.81
N THR A 327 -17.68 20.01 -4.43
CA THR A 327 -18.87 20.77 -4.06
C THR A 327 -18.82 21.25 -2.61
N ARG A 328 -19.53 22.32 -2.29
CA ARG A 328 -19.64 22.81 -0.91
C ARG A 328 -20.11 21.72 0.07
N GLU A 329 -21.05 20.87 -0.37
CA GLU A 329 -21.56 19.76 0.44
C GLU A 329 -20.47 18.73 0.73
N ALA A 330 -19.69 18.33 -0.29
CA ALA A 330 -18.61 17.38 -0.11
C ALA A 330 -17.51 17.94 0.83
N MET A 331 -17.16 19.21 0.71
CA MET A 331 -16.21 19.88 1.61
C MET A 331 -16.71 19.93 3.06
N LEU A 332 -17.99 20.22 3.27
CA LEU A 332 -18.59 20.16 4.62
C LEU A 332 -18.62 18.73 5.17
N ALA A 333 -18.85 17.73 4.32
CA ALA A 333 -18.76 16.33 4.71
C ALA A 333 -17.33 15.95 5.18
N ASP A 334 -16.29 16.45 4.53
CA ASP A 334 -14.89 16.25 4.94
C ASP A 334 -14.58 16.89 6.30
N ILE A 335 -15.09 18.11 6.55
CA ILE A 335 -14.99 18.77 7.88
C ILE A 335 -15.71 17.91 8.93
N VAL A 336 -16.91 17.47 8.63
CA VAL A 336 -17.73 16.64 9.54
C VAL A 336 -17.06 15.30 9.85
N VAL A 337 -16.39 14.67 8.86
CA VAL A 337 -15.53 13.50 9.11
C VAL A 337 -14.55 13.81 10.23
N ASN A 338 -13.86 14.93 10.15
CA ASN A 338 -12.77 15.27 11.09
C ASN A 338 -13.30 15.77 12.46
N ILE A 339 -14.53 16.31 12.52
CA ILE A 339 -15.20 16.59 13.80
C ILE A 339 -15.59 15.27 14.49
N LEU A 340 -16.01 14.26 13.73
CA LEU A 340 -16.35 12.94 14.29
C LEU A 340 -15.10 12.07 14.53
N SER A 341 -14.18 12.04 13.60
CA SER A 341 -13.02 11.12 13.61
C SER A 341 -11.80 11.80 13.02
N ASN A 342 -10.88 12.19 13.87
CA ASN A 342 -9.63 12.83 13.46
C ASN A 342 -8.43 11.93 13.78
N ARG A 343 -8.26 10.87 13.03
CA ARG A 343 -7.14 9.91 13.16
C ARG A 343 -6.85 9.44 14.59
N GLY A 344 -7.90 9.35 15.42
CA GLY A 344 -7.79 8.94 16.82
C GLY A 344 -7.38 10.06 17.80
N GLU A 345 -7.32 11.32 17.34
CA GLU A 345 -6.81 12.43 18.15
C GLU A 345 -7.91 13.15 18.94
N ALA A 346 -8.79 13.87 18.26
CA ALA A 346 -9.69 14.80 18.94
C ALA A 346 -11.13 14.82 18.43
N GLY A 347 -11.52 13.93 17.53
CA GLY A 347 -12.89 13.80 17.05
C GLY A 347 -13.85 13.29 18.13
N LEU A 348 -15.15 13.51 17.95
CA LEU A 348 -16.18 13.06 18.92
C LEU A 348 -16.18 11.53 19.09
N LEU A 349 -16.00 10.77 18.00
CA LEU A 349 -15.82 9.31 18.07
C LEU A 349 -14.49 8.95 18.75
N ASP A 350 -13.43 9.70 18.47
CA ASP A 350 -12.12 9.44 19.02
C ASP A 350 -12.12 9.60 20.55
N LEU A 351 -12.72 10.70 21.04
CA LEU A 351 -12.74 11.03 22.47
C LEU A 351 -13.83 10.28 23.24
N ASN A 352 -15.07 10.25 22.72
CA ASN A 352 -16.22 9.76 23.49
C ASN A 352 -16.46 8.26 23.34
N ILE A 353 -15.88 7.63 22.31
CA ILE A 353 -16.07 6.20 22.00
C ILE A 353 -14.75 5.44 22.12
N ASN A 354 -13.71 5.85 21.35
CA ASN A 354 -12.47 5.10 21.29
C ASN A 354 -11.63 5.31 22.56
N GLN A 355 -11.44 6.56 23.00
CA GLN A 355 -10.69 6.90 24.20
C GLN A 355 -11.37 6.33 25.46
N THR A 356 -12.70 6.43 25.56
CA THR A 356 -13.48 5.86 26.67
C THR A 356 -13.73 4.36 26.52
N GLN A 357 -13.20 3.75 25.46
CA GLN A 357 -13.31 2.30 25.19
C GLN A 357 -14.76 1.77 25.21
N LYS A 358 -15.75 2.54 24.76
CA LYS A 358 -17.14 2.10 24.68
C LYS A 358 -17.40 1.09 23.59
N LEU A 359 -16.59 1.10 22.51
CA LEU A 359 -16.56 0.10 21.44
C LEU A 359 -15.13 -0.45 21.34
N LEU A 360 -14.93 -1.51 20.54
CA LEU A 360 -13.58 -1.87 20.10
C LEU A 360 -12.98 -0.71 19.29
N TRP A 361 -13.73 -0.17 18.33
CA TRP A 361 -13.42 1.09 17.66
C TRP A 361 -14.62 1.62 16.84
N GLY A 362 -14.63 2.93 16.63
CA GLY A 362 -15.55 3.61 15.73
C GLY A 362 -14.80 4.66 14.91
N GLN A 363 -15.17 4.83 13.63
CA GLN A 363 -14.54 5.76 12.72
C GLN A 363 -15.53 6.30 11.70
N ALA A 364 -15.37 7.59 11.32
CA ALA A 364 -16.04 8.20 10.19
C ALA A 364 -15.05 8.44 9.05
N PHE A 365 -15.54 8.40 7.80
CA PHE A 365 -14.77 8.76 6.61
C PHE A 365 -15.71 9.17 5.47
N SER A 366 -15.19 9.92 4.50
CA SER A 366 -15.88 10.29 3.25
C SER A 366 -15.14 9.70 2.05
N VAL A 367 -15.88 9.45 0.98
CA VAL A 367 -15.35 9.05 -0.32
C VAL A 367 -16.01 9.89 -1.40
N GLY A 368 -15.24 10.78 -2.01
CA GLY A 368 -15.67 11.58 -3.14
C GLY A 368 -15.55 10.79 -4.44
N LEU A 369 -16.61 10.80 -5.27
CA LEU A 369 -16.64 10.23 -6.60
C LEU A 369 -17.04 11.32 -7.61
N ARG A 370 -16.91 11.04 -8.90
CA ARG A 370 -17.09 12.03 -9.95
C ARG A 370 -18.53 12.55 -10.08
N GLN A 371 -19.53 11.74 -9.85
CA GLN A 371 -20.95 12.14 -9.94
C GLN A 371 -21.62 12.22 -8.57
N TYR A 372 -21.13 11.47 -7.60
CA TYR A 372 -21.62 11.40 -6.23
C TYR A 372 -20.44 11.14 -5.30
N GLY A 373 -20.73 10.97 -4.05
CA GLY A 373 -19.84 10.44 -3.04
C GLY A 373 -20.66 9.77 -1.96
N TYR A 374 -20.00 9.39 -0.88
CA TYR A 374 -20.70 8.94 0.32
C TYR A 374 -19.88 9.26 1.58
N PHE A 375 -20.60 9.57 2.61
CA PHE A 375 -20.10 9.68 3.97
C PHE A 375 -20.40 8.37 4.70
N SER A 376 -19.48 7.85 5.51
CA SER A 376 -19.67 6.59 6.20
C SER A 376 -19.20 6.62 7.65
N ILE A 377 -19.90 5.89 8.52
CA ILE A 377 -19.49 5.59 9.90
C ILE A 377 -19.42 4.08 10.07
N VAL A 378 -18.29 3.58 10.57
CA VAL A 378 -18.11 2.17 10.94
C VAL A 378 -18.03 2.07 12.46
N ALA A 379 -18.69 1.08 13.04
CA ALA A 379 -18.62 0.77 14.46
C ALA A 379 -18.41 -0.74 14.67
N VAL A 380 -17.41 -1.09 15.47
CA VAL A 380 -17.07 -2.46 15.85
C VAL A 380 -17.41 -2.65 17.32
N PRO A 381 -18.46 -3.45 17.64
CA PRO A 381 -18.88 -3.69 19.01
C PRO A 381 -17.87 -4.55 19.78
N LYS A 382 -17.90 -4.45 21.09
CA LYS A 382 -17.33 -5.45 22.00
C LYS A 382 -18.14 -6.75 21.93
N GLU A 383 -17.55 -7.85 22.39
CA GLU A 383 -18.17 -9.18 22.28
C GLU A 383 -19.55 -9.27 22.98
N THR A 384 -19.74 -8.48 24.02
CA THR A 384 -21.01 -8.43 24.80
C THR A 384 -22.06 -7.48 24.24
N GLN A 385 -21.73 -6.73 23.18
CA GLN A 385 -22.61 -5.72 22.60
C GLN A 385 -23.27 -6.21 21.32
N THR A 386 -24.47 -5.74 21.07
CA THR A 386 -25.17 -5.92 19.79
C THR A 386 -24.71 -4.88 18.76
N LEU A 387 -24.92 -5.18 17.49
CA LEU A 387 -24.67 -4.23 16.39
C LEU A 387 -25.55 -2.98 16.49
N ASP A 388 -26.76 -3.10 17.02
CA ASP A 388 -27.67 -1.96 17.25
C ASP A 388 -27.19 -1.06 18.40
N GLU A 389 -26.62 -1.61 19.46
CA GLU A 389 -25.97 -0.81 20.52
C GLU A 389 -24.80 -0.04 19.95
N ALA A 390 -23.93 -0.69 19.16
CA ALA A 390 -22.81 -0.02 18.51
C ALA A 390 -23.26 1.09 17.55
N LYS A 391 -24.29 0.83 16.75
CA LYS A 391 -24.92 1.84 15.88
C LYS A 391 -25.41 3.05 16.69
N ASN A 392 -26.12 2.83 17.79
CA ASN A 392 -26.67 3.92 18.58
C ASN A 392 -25.58 4.79 19.21
N LEU A 393 -24.51 4.18 19.72
CA LEU A 393 -23.37 4.92 20.29
C LEU A 393 -22.72 5.87 19.27
N VAL A 394 -22.57 5.46 18.01
CA VAL A 394 -22.00 6.36 16.99
C VAL A 394 -23.01 7.41 16.51
N LEU A 395 -24.29 7.09 16.45
CA LEU A 395 -25.34 8.07 16.10
C LEU A 395 -25.52 9.13 17.20
N GLU A 396 -25.29 8.80 18.47
CA GLU A 396 -25.25 9.78 19.56
C GLU A 396 -24.20 10.87 19.29
N GLN A 397 -23.03 10.50 18.71
CA GLN A 397 -21.99 11.48 18.38
C GLN A 397 -22.41 12.40 17.22
N VAL A 398 -23.17 11.88 16.26
CA VAL A 398 -23.78 12.68 15.19
C VAL A 398 -24.80 13.69 15.79
N GLU A 399 -25.59 13.27 16.76
CA GLU A 399 -26.54 14.18 17.43
C GLU A 399 -25.86 15.27 18.26
N LEU A 400 -24.72 14.98 18.92
CA LEU A 400 -23.89 16.03 19.56
C LEU A 400 -23.41 17.06 18.53
N MET A 401 -22.93 16.60 17.38
CA MET A 401 -22.49 17.50 16.29
C MET A 401 -23.66 18.34 15.74
N LYS A 402 -24.83 17.76 15.51
CA LYS A 402 -26.04 18.47 15.06
C LYS A 402 -26.47 19.58 16.02
N LYS A 403 -26.25 19.39 17.32
CA LYS A 403 -26.51 20.40 18.36
C LYS A 403 -25.40 21.42 18.49
N GLY A 404 -24.29 21.27 17.78
CA GLY A 404 -23.11 22.11 17.93
C GLY A 404 -22.32 21.85 19.24
N GLU A 405 -22.54 20.69 19.87
CA GLU A 405 -21.87 20.30 21.12
C GLU A 405 -20.44 19.79 20.86
N PHE A 406 -19.64 20.65 20.17
CA PHE A 406 -18.20 20.46 20.00
C PHE A 406 -17.50 21.83 20.21
N PRO A 407 -16.23 21.84 20.67
CA PRO A 407 -15.55 23.08 21.03
C PRO A 407 -15.32 24.00 19.83
N ASP A 408 -15.37 25.33 20.03
CA ASP A 408 -15.14 26.33 18.96
C ASP A 408 -13.72 26.29 18.37
N TRP A 409 -12.72 25.85 19.14
CA TRP A 409 -11.35 25.70 18.68
C TRP A 409 -11.17 24.53 17.70
N MET A 410 -12.11 23.56 17.64
CA MET A 410 -11.95 22.32 16.87
C MET A 410 -11.89 22.59 15.35
N LEU A 411 -12.75 23.43 14.83
CA LEU A 411 -12.76 23.75 13.40
C LEU A 411 -11.45 24.41 12.93
N PRO A 412 -10.94 25.48 13.58
CA PRO A 412 -9.62 26.03 13.25
C PRO A 412 -8.49 25.00 13.34
N ALA A 413 -8.52 24.09 14.33
CA ALA A 413 -7.51 23.06 14.48
C ALA A 413 -7.56 22.02 13.34
N ILE A 414 -8.76 21.62 12.91
CA ILE A 414 -8.96 20.73 11.73
C ILE A 414 -8.40 21.38 10.46
N ILE A 415 -8.68 22.67 10.23
CA ILE A 415 -8.16 23.40 9.07
C ILE A 415 -6.63 23.45 9.09
N ASN A 416 -6.04 23.68 10.25
CA ASN A 416 -4.58 23.65 10.41
C ASN A 416 -4.01 22.25 10.16
N ASP A 417 -4.69 21.21 10.62
CA ASP A 417 -4.29 19.83 10.34
C ASP A 417 -4.34 19.54 8.84
N PHE A 418 -5.39 19.95 8.12
CA PHE A 418 -5.45 19.81 6.66
C PHE A 418 -4.25 20.48 5.98
N LYS A 419 -3.88 21.70 6.39
CA LYS A 419 -2.70 22.40 5.85
C LYS A 419 -1.41 21.62 6.10
N VAL A 420 -1.19 21.13 7.32
CA VAL A 420 0.01 20.33 7.66
C VAL A 420 0.07 19.03 6.87
N GLN A 421 -1.06 18.32 6.73
CA GLN A 421 -1.11 17.09 5.93
C GLN A 421 -0.82 17.35 4.45
N ARG A 422 -1.40 18.43 3.90
CA ARG A 422 -1.12 18.84 2.53
C ARG A 422 0.37 19.15 2.34
N MET A 423 0.99 19.92 3.24
CA MET A 423 2.42 20.20 3.19
C MET A 423 3.25 18.89 3.18
N LYS A 424 2.92 17.92 4.03
CA LYS A 424 3.58 16.60 4.06
C LYS A 424 3.41 15.83 2.75
N THR A 425 2.22 15.85 2.17
CA THR A 425 1.92 15.15 0.91
C THR A 425 2.70 15.76 -0.24
N LEU A 426 2.64 17.07 -0.39
CA LEU A 426 3.29 17.79 -1.50
C LEU A 426 4.82 17.86 -1.39
N GLU A 427 5.40 17.49 -0.25
CA GLU A 427 6.85 17.46 -0.04
C GLU A 427 7.57 16.42 -0.90
N THR A 428 6.91 15.32 -1.23
CA THR A 428 7.50 14.21 -1.99
C THR A 428 7.08 14.22 -3.45
N ALA A 429 7.96 13.75 -4.35
CA ALA A 429 7.63 13.66 -5.77
C ALA A 429 6.39 12.77 -6.03
N ASP A 430 6.27 11.64 -5.34
CA ASP A 430 5.11 10.73 -5.45
C ASP A 430 3.83 11.38 -4.93
N GLY A 431 3.90 12.07 -3.77
CA GLY A 431 2.74 12.75 -3.18
C GLY A 431 2.22 13.91 -4.04
N LEU A 432 3.13 14.74 -4.59
CA LEU A 432 2.75 15.80 -5.52
C LEU A 432 2.17 15.23 -6.82
N ALA A 433 2.83 14.22 -7.42
CA ALA A 433 2.34 13.59 -8.63
C ALA A 433 0.96 12.93 -8.44
N THR A 434 0.74 12.30 -7.28
CA THR A 434 -0.57 11.75 -6.89
C THR A 434 -1.64 12.85 -6.80
N ASN A 435 -1.34 13.98 -6.18
CA ASN A 435 -2.30 15.09 -6.05
C ASN A 435 -2.63 15.70 -7.42
N LEU A 436 -1.63 15.83 -8.31
CA LEU A 436 -1.83 16.34 -9.67
C LEU A 436 -2.71 15.42 -10.53
N TYR A 437 -2.44 14.08 -10.52
CA TYR A 437 -3.29 13.18 -11.29
C TYR A 437 -4.70 13.06 -10.73
N ASP A 438 -4.85 13.08 -9.40
CA ASP A 438 -6.16 13.06 -8.75
C ASP A 438 -6.98 14.32 -9.12
N THR A 439 -6.36 15.50 -9.11
CA THR A 439 -6.95 16.74 -9.60
C THR A 439 -7.41 16.60 -11.06
N TYR A 440 -6.57 16.01 -11.92
CA TYR A 440 -6.96 15.73 -13.33
C TYR A 440 -8.16 14.80 -13.40
N ILE A 441 -8.13 13.65 -12.72
CA ILE A 441 -9.23 12.65 -12.73
C ILE A 441 -10.54 13.28 -12.27
N LYS A 442 -10.49 14.07 -11.21
CA LYS A 442 -11.63 14.81 -10.66
C LYS A 442 -12.19 15.86 -11.61
N GLY A 443 -11.45 16.23 -12.66
CA GLY A 443 -11.85 17.28 -13.61
C GLY A 443 -11.73 18.69 -13.05
N ARG A 444 -10.95 18.86 -11.97
CA ARG A 444 -10.63 20.17 -11.35
C ARG A 444 -9.42 20.78 -12.01
N THR A 445 -9.26 22.09 -11.84
CA THR A 445 -8.02 22.80 -12.18
C THR A 445 -7.06 22.79 -11.00
N TRP A 446 -5.77 23.00 -11.26
CA TRP A 446 -4.77 23.13 -10.20
C TRP A 446 -4.99 24.42 -9.38
N GLU A 447 -5.55 25.46 -10.00
CA GLU A 447 -5.99 26.68 -9.28
C GLU A 447 -7.07 26.36 -8.24
N GLU A 448 -8.11 25.60 -8.61
CA GLU A 448 -9.19 25.20 -7.69
C GLU A 448 -8.63 24.34 -6.55
N GLU A 449 -7.71 23.44 -6.85
CA GLU A 449 -7.08 22.58 -5.86
C GLU A 449 -6.24 23.39 -4.86
N LEU A 450 -5.46 24.37 -5.32
CA LEU A 450 -4.67 25.24 -4.45
C LEU A 450 -5.53 26.17 -3.58
N ASN A 451 -6.64 26.68 -4.10
CA ASN A 451 -7.56 27.54 -3.35
C ASN A 451 -8.45 26.79 -2.35
N GLU A 452 -8.55 25.48 -2.44
CA GLU A 452 -9.42 24.66 -1.60
C GLU A 452 -9.21 24.87 -0.08
N MET A 453 -7.96 25.07 0.35
CA MET A 453 -7.66 25.33 1.77
C MET A 453 -8.24 26.67 2.26
N ASP A 454 -8.31 27.67 1.41
CA ASP A 454 -8.93 28.96 1.74
C ASP A 454 -10.46 28.82 1.79
N GLU A 455 -11.03 27.95 0.96
CA GLU A 455 -12.46 27.61 0.99
C GLU A 455 -12.83 26.86 2.27
N TYR A 456 -12.01 25.84 2.68
CA TYR A 456 -12.20 25.19 3.99
C TYR A 456 -12.12 26.16 5.16
N ALA A 457 -11.20 27.12 5.11
CA ALA A 457 -11.02 28.11 6.16
C ALA A 457 -12.18 29.13 6.26
N ALA A 458 -13.01 29.24 5.22
CA ALA A 458 -14.17 30.12 5.20
C ALA A 458 -15.42 29.56 5.89
N PHE A 459 -15.44 28.24 6.18
CA PHE A 459 -16.59 27.62 6.87
C PHE A 459 -16.63 28.00 8.34
N THR A 460 -17.85 28.18 8.83
CA THR A 460 -18.13 28.47 10.23
C THR A 460 -18.72 27.27 10.94
N LYS A 461 -18.75 27.30 12.27
CA LYS A 461 -19.44 26.28 13.07
C LYS A 461 -20.94 26.20 12.72
N GLU A 462 -21.55 27.33 12.44
CA GLU A 462 -22.95 27.43 12.03
C GLU A 462 -23.21 26.75 10.69
N ASP A 463 -22.29 26.87 9.70
CA ASP A 463 -22.35 26.13 8.44
C ASP A 463 -22.32 24.62 8.67
N VAL A 464 -21.42 24.15 9.53
CA VAL A 464 -21.30 22.72 9.89
C VAL A 464 -22.56 22.20 10.57
N VAL A 465 -23.10 22.95 11.55
CA VAL A 465 -24.32 22.55 12.28
C VAL A 465 -25.52 22.54 11.34
N ALA A 466 -25.64 23.53 10.47
CA ALA A 466 -26.73 23.60 9.48
C ALA A 466 -26.66 22.42 8.51
N PHE A 467 -25.46 22.14 7.96
CA PHE A 467 -25.22 20.99 7.10
C PHE A 467 -25.55 19.68 7.82
N ALA A 468 -25.07 19.46 9.04
CA ALA A 468 -25.28 18.23 9.78
C ALA A 468 -26.78 17.95 10.03
N ASN A 469 -27.57 19.00 10.33
CA ASN A 469 -29.01 18.87 10.54
C ASN A 469 -29.77 18.59 9.23
N GLU A 470 -29.31 19.06 8.10
CA GLU A 470 -29.91 18.76 6.81
C GLU A 470 -29.50 17.40 6.28
N PHE A 471 -28.25 17.03 6.42
CA PHE A 471 -27.64 15.85 5.83
C PHE A 471 -27.97 14.55 6.60
N PHE A 472 -27.81 14.55 7.93
CA PHE A 472 -28.05 13.35 8.77
C PHE A 472 -29.51 13.21 9.18
N LYS A 473 -30.29 12.60 8.30
CA LYS A 473 -31.66 12.19 8.55
C LYS A 473 -31.78 10.66 8.45
N GLU A 474 -32.98 10.11 8.49
CA GLU A 474 -33.24 8.68 8.26
C GLU A 474 -33.15 8.29 6.76
N ASN A 475 -32.19 8.86 6.04
CA ASN A 475 -31.95 8.75 4.62
C ASN A 475 -30.62 8.04 4.32
N TYR A 476 -30.34 6.95 5.04
CA TYR A 476 -29.04 6.27 4.93
C TYR A 476 -29.17 4.76 4.69
N VAL A 477 -28.08 4.19 4.23
CA VAL A 477 -27.89 2.75 4.13
C VAL A 477 -27.16 2.26 5.39
N ILE A 478 -27.61 1.12 5.92
CA ILE A 478 -26.93 0.43 7.01
C ILE A 478 -26.64 -1.02 6.60
N VAL A 479 -25.38 -1.42 6.73
CA VAL A 479 -24.95 -2.79 6.51
C VAL A 479 -24.53 -3.41 7.84
N TYR A 480 -25.25 -4.46 8.24
CA TYR A 480 -24.91 -5.30 9.39
C TYR A 480 -24.02 -6.44 8.92
N LYS A 481 -22.75 -6.42 9.31
CA LYS A 481 -21.86 -7.54 9.11
C LYS A 481 -21.92 -8.43 10.34
N GLU A 482 -22.54 -9.59 10.19
CA GLU A 482 -22.76 -10.57 11.24
C GLU A 482 -21.71 -11.68 11.17
N LYS A 483 -21.44 -12.34 12.31
CA LYS A 483 -20.64 -13.55 12.34
C LYS A 483 -21.44 -14.72 11.77
N GLY A 484 -20.86 -15.43 10.79
CA GLY A 484 -21.50 -16.60 10.19
C GLY A 484 -20.82 -17.03 8.90
N VAL A 485 -21.35 -18.05 8.29
CA VAL A 485 -20.94 -18.51 6.96
C VAL A 485 -21.70 -17.71 5.90
N ASN A 486 -20.99 -17.22 4.91
CA ASN A 486 -21.60 -16.57 3.75
C ASN A 486 -21.98 -17.64 2.73
N ASP A 487 -23.27 -17.93 2.66
CA ASP A 487 -23.87 -18.87 1.69
C ASP A 487 -24.06 -18.28 0.28
N LYS A 488 -23.77 -16.97 0.12
CA LYS A 488 -23.84 -16.25 -1.16
C LYS A 488 -22.48 -16.10 -1.85
N LEU A 489 -21.40 -16.70 -1.32
CA LEU A 489 -20.07 -16.65 -1.95
C LEU A 489 -20.13 -17.25 -3.35
N ILE A 490 -19.65 -16.48 -4.31
CA ILE A 490 -19.57 -16.90 -5.70
C ILE A 490 -18.12 -17.29 -5.98
N ARG A 491 -17.91 -18.54 -6.36
CA ARG A 491 -16.62 -19.01 -6.86
C ARG A 491 -16.64 -19.05 -8.39
N VAL A 492 -15.65 -18.44 -9.00
CA VAL A 492 -15.38 -18.65 -10.41
C VAL A 492 -14.45 -19.86 -10.52
N GLU A 493 -14.99 -20.96 -11.06
CA GLU A 493 -14.20 -22.16 -11.31
C GLU A 493 -13.35 -21.95 -12.55
N ASN A 494 -12.10 -22.41 -12.47
CA ASN A 494 -11.22 -22.47 -13.60
C ASN A 494 -11.68 -23.61 -14.52
N PRO A 495 -11.98 -23.32 -15.81
CA PRO A 495 -12.39 -24.35 -16.77
C PRO A 495 -11.24 -25.27 -17.19
N GLY A 496 -10.01 -25.03 -16.71
CA GLY A 496 -8.81 -25.77 -17.04
C GLY A 496 -8.17 -25.26 -18.33
N ILE A 497 -6.99 -24.65 -18.21
CA ILE A 497 -6.15 -24.27 -19.36
C ILE A 497 -4.86 -25.10 -19.36
N THR A 498 -4.33 -25.28 -20.55
CA THR A 498 -3.05 -25.95 -20.73
C THR A 498 -1.91 -24.99 -20.43
N PRO A 499 -0.94 -25.32 -19.55
CA PRO A 499 0.22 -24.48 -19.28
C PRO A 499 0.99 -24.12 -20.55
N ILE A 500 1.38 -22.86 -20.67
CA ILE A 500 2.17 -22.36 -21.81
C ILE A 500 3.68 -22.53 -21.55
N LYS A 501 4.46 -22.68 -22.62
CA LYS A 501 5.91 -22.66 -22.54
C LYS A 501 6.42 -21.23 -22.72
N ILE A 502 7.12 -20.72 -21.72
CA ILE A 502 7.73 -19.38 -21.79
C ILE A 502 9.15 -19.48 -22.34
N ASN A 503 9.43 -18.74 -23.40
CA ASN A 503 10.79 -18.52 -23.87
C ASN A 503 11.40 -17.32 -23.12
N ARG A 504 12.22 -17.61 -22.08
CA ARG A 504 12.82 -16.59 -21.22
C ARG A 504 13.97 -15.82 -21.90
N GLU A 505 14.57 -16.39 -22.94
CA GLU A 505 15.68 -15.78 -23.69
C GLU A 505 15.20 -14.89 -24.83
N ALA A 506 13.93 -15.01 -25.25
CA ALA A 506 13.41 -14.22 -26.32
C ALA A 506 13.30 -12.73 -25.96
N GLN A 507 13.64 -11.90 -26.94
CA GLN A 507 13.43 -10.45 -26.92
C GLN A 507 12.95 -10.00 -28.29
N SER A 508 11.98 -9.07 -28.31
CA SER A 508 11.56 -8.42 -29.56
C SER A 508 12.65 -7.50 -30.12
N GLU A 509 12.58 -7.22 -31.41
CA GLU A 509 13.48 -6.23 -32.04
C GLU A 509 13.34 -4.85 -31.39
N PHE A 510 12.11 -4.46 -31.06
CA PHE A 510 11.84 -3.19 -30.37
C PHE A 510 12.57 -3.08 -29.02
N LEU A 511 12.51 -4.13 -28.19
CA LEU A 511 13.24 -4.12 -26.91
C LEU A 511 14.75 -4.10 -27.12
N GLN A 512 15.26 -4.86 -28.09
CA GLN A 512 16.68 -4.84 -28.43
C GLN A 512 17.16 -3.44 -28.86
N GLU A 513 16.37 -2.72 -29.67
CA GLU A 513 16.65 -1.34 -30.07
C GLU A 513 16.69 -0.41 -28.84
N ILE A 514 15.67 -0.46 -27.95
CA ILE A 514 15.63 0.34 -26.73
C ILE A 514 16.85 0.09 -25.82
N LEU A 515 17.25 -1.17 -25.66
CA LEU A 515 18.42 -1.53 -24.85
C LEU A 515 19.73 -1.14 -25.47
N ALA A 516 19.83 -1.12 -26.81
CA ALA A 516 21.03 -0.71 -27.53
C ALA A 516 21.26 0.81 -27.54
N GLU A 517 20.22 1.61 -27.27
CA GLU A 517 20.36 3.06 -27.16
C GLU A 517 21.24 3.44 -25.97
N LYS A 518 22.26 4.24 -26.25
CA LYS A 518 23.18 4.73 -25.21
C LYS A 518 22.57 5.95 -24.51
N THR A 519 22.54 5.91 -23.20
CA THR A 519 22.26 7.05 -22.33
C THR A 519 23.51 7.37 -21.50
N GLU A 520 23.65 8.59 -21.06
CA GLU A 520 24.72 8.95 -20.13
C GLU A 520 24.40 8.35 -18.75
N ASP A 521 25.34 7.59 -18.19
CA ASP A 521 25.11 6.91 -16.91
C ASP A 521 25.09 7.88 -15.74
N ILE A 522 24.07 7.74 -14.88
CA ILE A 522 24.03 8.44 -13.61
C ILE A 522 25.14 7.90 -12.72
N GLN A 523 26.02 8.79 -12.26
CA GLN A 523 27.05 8.42 -11.31
C GLN A 523 26.47 8.22 -9.93
N PRO A 524 26.78 7.09 -9.23
CA PRO A 524 26.26 6.84 -7.89
C PRO A 524 26.82 7.86 -6.89
N GLU A 525 25.92 8.46 -6.11
CA GLU A 525 26.29 9.33 -5.01
C GLU A 525 26.00 8.68 -3.67
N PHE A 526 27.00 8.63 -2.82
CA PHE A 526 26.93 8.06 -1.49
C PHE A 526 27.03 9.14 -0.43
N ILE A 527 26.15 9.05 0.56
CA ILE A 527 26.07 10.06 1.61
C ILE A 527 27.25 9.96 2.59
N ASP A 528 27.81 11.10 2.94
CA ASP A 528 28.74 11.23 4.07
C ASP A 528 27.95 11.61 5.33
N TYR A 529 27.61 10.62 6.14
CA TYR A 529 26.84 10.81 7.36
C TYR A 529 27.50 11.77 8.36
N GLN A 530 28.84 11.91 8.35
CA GLN A 530 29.54 12.81 9.26
C GLN A 530 29.34 14.28 8.88
N LYS A 531 29.08 14.56 7.59
CA LYS A 531 28.75 15.90 7.11
C LYS A 531 27.28 16.25 7.27
N GLU A 532 26.40 15.28 7.05
CA GLU A 532 24.97 15.53 7.04
C GLU A 532 24.34 15.49 8.45
N ILE A 533 24.93 14.75 9.39
CA ILE A 533 24.44 14.65 10.75
C ILE A 533 25.34 15.48 11.68
N LYS A 534 24.80 16.62 12.14
CA LYS A 534 25.45 17.36 13.23
C LYS A 534 25.17 16.65 14.55
N THR A 535 26.22 16.33 15.31
CA THR A 535 26.09 15.67 16.61
C THR A 535 26.67 16.58 17.71
N ASP A 536 25.94 16.73 18.80
CA ASP A 536 26.35 17.49 19.98
C ASP A 536 25.92 16.77 21.27
N LEU A 537 26.23 17.32 22.42
CA LEU A 537 25.81 16.83 23.71
C LEU A 537 24.90 17.87 24.41
N VAL A 538 23.83 17.36 24.99
CA VAL A 538 22.95 18.11 25.90
C VAL A 538 22.95 17.36 27.22
N LYS A 539 23.63 17.92 28.22
CA LYS A 539 24.02 17.18 29.42
C LYS A 539 24.82 15.91 29.07
N ASP A 540 24.33 14.73 29.40
CA ASP A 540 24.94 13.43 29.09
C ASP A 540 24.30 12.76 27.83
N LYS A 541 23.30 13.39 27.21
CA LYS A 541 22.56 12.83 26.06
C LYS A 541 23.16 13.30 24.75
N LYS A 542 23.29 12.33 23.82
CA LYS A 542 23.68 12.61 22.47
C LYS A 542 22.51 13.26 21.70
N LEU A 543 22.73 14.45 21.16
CA LEU A 543 21.81 15.16 20.28
C LEU A 543 22.30 15.07 18.85
N ASN A 544 21.52 14.41 17.98
CA ASN A 544 21.78 14.31 16.56
C ASN A 544 20.78 15.21 15.80
N PHE A 545 21.27 15.88 14.77
CA PHE A 545 20.48 16.80 13.98
C PHE A 545 20.70 16.59 12.49
N VAL A 546 19.58 16.59 11.74
CA VAL A 546 19.56 16.70 10.28
C VAL A 546 18.67 17.89 9.93
N LYS A 547 19.15 18.78 9.07
CA LYS A 547 18.42 19.99 8.68
C LYS A 547 17.26 19.66 7.75
N ASN A 548 16.05 20.13 8.11
CA ASN A 548 14.93 20.19 7.17
C ASN A 548 15.16 21.36 6.19
N LYS A 549 15.25 21.06 4.90
CA LYS A 549 15.49 22.03 3.82
C LYS A 549 14.20 22.40 3.08
N TYR A 550 13.07 21.78 3.43
CA TYR A 550 11.83 21.79 2.64
C TYR A 550 10.75 22.70 3.21
N ASN A 551 10.46 22.59 4.48
CA ASN A 551 9.32 23.28 5.11
C ASN A 551 9.57 23.51 6.62
N GLU A 552 8.54 24.02 7.31
CA GLU A 552 8.58 24.30 8.75
C GLU A 552 8.20 23.10 9.65
N ILE A 553 8.08 21.90 9.08
CA ILE A 553 7.79 20.68 9.86
C ILE A 553 9.05 20.23 10.59
N ALA A 554 8.92 19.94 11.88
CA ALA A 554 9.99 19.37 12.66
C ALA A 554 9.57 18.04 13.29
N GLN A 555 10.57 17.19 13.52
CA GLN A 555 10.42 15.92 14.20
C GLN A 555 11.46 15.80 15.29
N VAL A 556 11.02 15.37 16.47
CA VAL A 556 11.91 15.05 17.61
C VAL A 556 11.69 13.59 17.98
N HIS A 557 12.78 12.84 18.08
CA HIS A 557 12.75 11.44 18.49
C HIS A 557 13.64 11.23 19.72
N PHE A 558 13.04 10.72 20.78
CA PHE A 558 13.76 10.19 21.93
C PHE A 558 13.92 8.69 21.74
N ILE A 559 15.16 8.23 21.58
CA ILE A 559 15.47 6.87 21.13
C ILE A 559 16.19 6.14 22.25
N PHE A 560 15.53 5.17 22.85
CA PHE A 560 16.02 4.33 23.91
C PHE A 560 16.56 3.02 23.34
N PRO A 561 17.82 2.61 23.60
CA PRO A 561 18.43 1.41 23.05
C PRO A 561 18.02 0.14 23.82
N PHE A 562 16.73 -0.01 24.10
CA PHE A 562 16.12 -1.19 24.69
C PHE A 562 14.64 -1.29 24.30
N GLY A 563 14.14 -2.50 24.21
CA GLY A 563 12.79 -2.78 23.74
C GLY A 563 12.12 -3.92 24.51
N SER A 564 11.21 -4.63 23.85
CA SER A 564 10.44 -5.70 24.48
C SER A 564 11.28 -6.91 24.90
N ASP A 565 12.43 -7.15 24.26
CA ASP A 565 13.34 -8.21 24.69
C ASP A 565 14.04 -7.88 26.01
N ASN A 566 14.22 -6.60 26.33
CA ASN A 566 14.77 -6.13 27.62
C ASN A 566 13.69 -6.00 28.69
N ASP A 567 12.49 -5.58 28.33
CA ASP A 567 11.35 -5.37 29.21
C ASP A 567 10.05 -5.70 28.49
N ARG A 568 9.52 -6.91 28.74
CA ARG A 568 8.30 -7.43 28.09
C ARG A 568 7.08 -6.53 28.31
N ASP A 569 7.01 -5.84 29.44
CA ASP A 569 5.91 -4.99 29.83
C ASP A 569 5.94 -3.60 29.16
N LEU A 570 7.05 -3.25 28.52
CA LEU A 570 7.25 -1.92 27.94
C LEU A 570 6.18 -1.57 26.91
N GLY A 571 5.83 -2.53 26.04
CA GLY A 571 4.79 -2.33 25.04
C GLY A 571 3.39 -2.07 25.64
N ILE A 572 3.03 -2.77 26.71
CA ILE A 572 1.77 -2.53 27.45
C ILE A 572 1.84 -1.18 28.19
N SER A 573 3.00 -0.83 28.77
CA SER A 573 3.17 0.45 29.45
C SER A 573 2.94 1.65 28.53
N THR A 574 3.46 1.61 27.31
CA THR A 574 3.24 2.67 26.30
C THR A 574 1.81 2.71 25.80
N GLN A 575 1.14 1.56 25.68
CA GLN A 575 -0.25 1.49 25.25
C GLN A 575 -1.23 2.00 26.31
N VAL A 576 -1.09 1.56 27.56
CA VAL A 576 -1.98 1.99 28.65
C VAL A 576 -1.83 3.47 28.95
N LEU A 577 -0.63 4.04 28.78
CA LEU A 577 -0.38 5.48 28.94
C LEU A 577 -1.36 6.32 28.12
N GLN A 578 -1.73 5.86 26.91
CA GLN A 578 -2.64 6.58 26.02
C GLN A 578 -4.05 6.77 26.60
N TYR A 579 -4.41 5.99 27.62
CA TYR A 579 -5.71 6.03 28.28
C TYR A 579 -5.66 6.70 29.66
N LEU A 580 -4.48 7.11 30.13
CA LEU A 580 -4.28 7.69 31.44
C LEU A 580 -4.01 9.19 31.35
N GLY A 581 -4.64 9.94 32.23
CA GLY A 581 -4.43 11.38 32.40
C GLY A 581 -3.38 11.69 33.46
N THR A 582 -3.33 12.97 33.83
CA THR A 582 -2.51 13.53 34.93
C THR A 582 -3.43 14.16 35.97
N GLU A 583 -2.87 14.74 37.03
CA GLU A 583 -3.68 15.54 37.97
C GLU A 583 -4.28 16.79 37.30
N LYS A 584 -3.63 17.31 36.25
CA LYS A 584 -4.05 18.53 35.58
C LYS A 584 -4.97 18.28 34.38
N PHE A 585 -4.77 17.19 33.65
CA PHE A 585 -5.46 16.89 32.41
C PHE A 585 -6.10 15.50 32.45
N SER A 586 -7.34 15.38 32.01
CA SER A 586 -7.91 14.08 31.66
C SER A 586 -7.17 13.50 30.41
N PRO A 587 -7.28 12.20 30.10
CA PRO A 587 -6.71 11.64 28.87
C PRO A 587 -7.22 12.36 27.60
N GLU A 588 -8.51 12.70 27.59
CA GLU A 588 -9.15 13.43 26.49
C GLU A 588 -8.59 14.86 26.38
N ASP A 589 -8.35 15.53 27.50
CA ASP A 589 -7.80 16.89 27.49
C ASP A 589 -6.35 16.91 27.02
N LEU A 590 -5.54 15.91 27.38
CA LEU A 590 -4.18 15.76 26.84
C LEU A 590 -4.19 15.66 25.31
N LYS A 591 -5.05 14.83 24.75
CA LYS A 591 -5.21 14.72 23.29
C LYS A 591 -5.64 16.04 22.66
N LYS A 592 -6.62 16.73 23.26
CA LYS A 592 -7.06 18.04 22.80
C LYS A 592 -5.91 19.07 22.81
N GLU A 593 -5.09 19.10 23.88
CA GLU A 593 -3.96 20.03 23.98
C GLU A 593 -2.89 19.76 22.90
N PHE A 594 -2.53 18.49 22.64
CA PHE A 594 -1.66 18.15 21.53
C PHE A 594 -2.24 18.55 20.17
N PHE A 595 -3.53 18.28 19.96
CA PHE A 595 -4.20 18.61 18.71
C PHE A 595 -4.29 20.14 18.48
N LYS A 596 -4.58 20.93 19.51
CA LYS A 596 -4.61 22.40 19.42
C LYS A 596 -3.31 23.02 18.94
N ILE A 597 -2.18 22.46 19.35
CA ILE A 597 -0.86 22.95 18.91
C ILE A 597 -0.38 22.27 17.60
N GLY A 598 -1.17 21.36 17.04
CA GLY A 598 -0.81 20.63 15.81
C GLY A 598 0.44 19.77 15.94
N VAL A 599 0.69 19.23 17.13
CA VAL A 599 1.79 18.28 17.40
C VAL A 599 1.20 16.90 17.65
N THR A 600 1.65 15.91 16.88
CA THR A 600 1.33 14.50 17.11
C THR A 600 2.42 13.82 17.90
N ASN A 601 2.06 12.81 18.66
CA ASN A 601 2.99 11.97 19.40
C ASN A 601 2.84 10.49 19.00
N ASP A 602 3.93 9.74 19.04
CA ASP A 602 3.94 8.29 18.76
C ASP A 602 4.92 7.57 19.70
N PHE A 603 4.53 6.37 20.15
CA PHE A 603 5.33 5.48 20.98
C PHE A 603 5.52 4.16 20.27
N LYS A 604 6.69 3.94 19.71
CA LYS A 604 7.03 2.74 18.95
C LYS A 604 7.99 1.85 19.72
N THR A 605 7.51 0.72 20.21
CA THR A 605 8.33 -0.32 20.84
C THR A 605 8.64 -1.43 19.82
N THR A 606 9.93 -1.73 19.64
CA THR A 606 10.43 -2.91 18.93
C THR A 606 11.05 -3.89 19.92
N ASN A 607 11.63 -4.98 19.41
CA ASN A 607 12.33 -5.94 20.29
C ASN A 607 13.53 -5.33 21.04
N ASP A 608 14.24 -4.40 20.43
CA ASP A 608 15.51 -3.85 20.91
C ASP A 608 15.51 -2.32 21.09
N GLN A 609 14.41 -1.64 20.80
CA GLN A 609 14.33 -0.18 20.83
C GLN A 609 12.93 0.32 21.21
N LEU A 610 12.88 1.37 22.01
CA LEU A 610 11.71 2.24 22.14
C LEU A 610 12.03 3.58 21.52
N THR A 611 11.11 4.09 20.70
CA THR A 611 11.19 5.45 20.15
C THR A 611 9.94 6.22 20.53
N ILE A 612 10.11 7.40 21.13
CA ILE A 612 9.04 8.37 21.36
C ILE A 612 9.24 9.50 20.37
N SER A 613 8.24 9.80 19.58
CA SER A 613 8.33 10.79 18.51
C SER A 613 7.31 11.90 18.69
N LEU A 614 7.71 13.14 18.43
CA LEU A 614 6.85 14.30 18.28
C LEU A 614 7.01 14.85 16.86
N ASN A 615 5.89 15.23 16.21
CA ASN A 615 5.89 15.73 14.85
C ASN A 615 4.87 16.86 14.72
N GLY A 616 5.30 18.01 14.19
CA GLY A 616 4.45 19.18 14.02
C GLY A 616 5.22 20.36 13.43
N LEU A 617 4.62 21.56 13.45
CA LEU A 617 5.36 22.77 13.12
C LEU A 617 6.46 23.03 14.14
N GLU A 618 7.65 23.47 13.69
CA GLU A 618 8.83 23.64 14.53
C GLU A 618 8.58 24.59 15.71
N GLU A 619 7.80 25.67 15.48
CA GLU A 619 7.42 26.65 16.51
C GLU A 619 6.62 26.05 17.69
N ASN A 620 5.97 24.91 17.48
CA ASN A 620 5.14 24.24 18.50
C ASN A 620 5.82 23.06 19.18
N ILE A 621 7.01 22.65 18.72
CA ILE A 621 7.70 21.45 19.22
C ILE A 621 8.06 21.56 20.72
N GLU A 622 8.51 22.76 21.18
CA GLU A 622 8.84 22.94 22.59
C GLU A 622 7.61 22.69 23.48
N LYS A 623 6.44 23.22 23.10
CA LYS A 623 5.18 22.97 23.83
C LYS A 623 4.79 21.49 23.79
N GLY A 624 5.03 20.82 22.66
CA GLY A 624 4.82 19.37 22.52
C GLY A 624 5.69 18.57 23.49
N ILE A 625 6.97 18.94 23.64
CA ILE A 625 7.90 18.33 24.62
C ILE A 625 7.43 18.58 26.06
N GLU A 626 6.99 19.79 26.36
CA GLU A 626 6.45 20.15 27.69
C GLU A 626 5.24 19.29 28.04
N LEU A 627 4.28 19.15 27.12
CA LEU A 627 3.10 18.30 27.31
C LEU A 627 3.46 16.82 27.46
N LEU A 628 4.39 16.31 26.65
CA LEU A 628 4.85 14.93 26.73
C LEU A 628 5.48 14.64 28.10
N GLN A 629 6.37 15.52 28.56
CA GLN A 629 7.02 15.34 29.86
C GLN A 629 6.02 15.45 31.01
N HIS A 630 5.14 16.45 30.99
CA HIS A 630 4.08 16.54 31.98
C HIS A 630 3.26 15.25 32.04
N TRP A 631 2.85 14.73 30.85
CA TRP A 631 2.11 13.47 30.80
C TRP A 631 2.88 12.30 31.41
N MET A 632 4.14 12.13 31.03
CA MET A 632 4.94 10.99 31.48
C MET A 632 5.31 11.04 32.94
N TYR A 633 5.67 12.21 33.49
CA TYR A 633 6.08 12.34 34.88
C TYR A 633 4.91 12.38 35.87
N ASP A 634 3.81 13.01 35.47
CA ASP A 634 2.64 13.23 36.31
C ASP A 634 1.48 12.28 36.00
N VAL A 635 1.74 11.24 35.20
CA VAL A 635 0.69 10.25 34.86
C VAL A 635 0.06 9.71 36.16
N LYS A 636 -1.28 9.79 36.20
CA LYS A 636 -2.06 9.33 37.33
C LYS A 636 -2.50 7.89 37.09
N PRO A 637 -2.14 6.95 38.00
CA PRO A 637 -2.65 5.60 37.91
C PRO A 637 -4.16 5.57 38.13
N ASP A 638 -4.87 4.84 37.28
CA ASP A 638 -6.30 4.57 37.38
C ASP A 638 -6.55 3.10 37.07
N GLN A 639 -6.85 2.31 38.10
CA GLN A 639 -7.03 0.86 38.01
C GLN A 639 -8.29 0.50 37.21
N ASP A 640 -9.34 1.30 37.26
CA ASP A 640 -10.58 1.03 36.55
C ASP A 640 -10.38 1.23 35.03
N ILE A 641 -9.69 2.29 34.64
CA ILE A 641 -9.28 2.51 33.25
C ILE A 641 -8.36 1.38 32.77
N TYR A 642 -7.38 0.97 33.60
CA TYR A 642 -6.52 -0.16 33.29
C TYR A 642 -7.30 -1.46 33.08
N ASN A 643 -8.25 -1.77 33.92
CA ASN A 643 -9.07 -2.96 33.79
C ASN A 643 -9.90 -2.93 32.47
N GLN A 644 -10.44 -1.77 32.09
CA GLN A 644 -11.08 -1.58 30.79
C GLN A 644 -10.12 -1.78 29.62
N PHE A 645 -8.89 -1.22 29.73
CA PHE A 645 -7.84 -1.42 28.75
C PHE A 645 -7.47 -2.91 28.60
N VAL A 646 -7.31 -3.65 29.69
CA VAL A 646 -7.06 -5.10 29.67
C VAL A 646 -8.16 -5.84 28.92
N ASN A 647 -9.43 -5.54 29.21
CA ASN A 647 -10.55 -6.11 28.48
C ASN A 647 -10.44 -5.83 26.97
N THR A 648 -10.14 -4.59 26.58
CA THR A 648 -9.96 -4.21 25.18
C THR A 648 -8.80 -4.96 24.53
N VAL A 649 -7.67 -5.13 25.22
CA VAL A 649 -6.52 -5.93 24.74
C VAL A 649 -6.93 -7.38 24.51
N LEU A 650 -7.67 -7.99 25.44
CA LEU A 650 -8.10 -9.39 25.32
C LEU A 650 -9.10 -9.59 24.17
N GLU A 651 -10.03 -8.65 24.00
CA GLU A 651 -10.96 -8.66 22.87
C GLU A 651 -10.23 -8.49 21.52
N ASN A 652 -9.25 -7.59 21.45
CA ASN A 652 -8.40 -7.44 20.27
C ASN A 652 -7.60 -8.71 19.96
N ARG A 653 -7.05 -9.38 21.00
CA ARG A 653 -6.41 -10.70 20.84
C ARG A 653 -7.36 -11.76 20.30
N ALA A 654 -8.63 -11.73 20.71
CA ALA A 654 -9.65 -12.62 20.15
C ALA A 654 -10.02 -12.26 18.70
N ALA A 655 -10.04 -10.96 18.37
CA ALA A 655 -10.36 -10.47 17.04
C ALA A 655 -9.28 -10.83 15.99
N VAL A 656 -7.99 -10.67 16.32
CA VAL A 656 -6.89 -11.00 15.40
C VAL A 656 -6.83 -12.48 15.03
N LYS A 657 -7.33 -13.36 15.91
CA LYS A 657 -7.47 -14.81 15.65
C LYS A 657 -8.58 -15.16 14.65
N LYS A 658 -9.35 -14.18 14.19
CA LYS A 658 -10.37 -14.32 13.16
C LYS A 658 -9.92 -13.71 11.82
N ASP A 659 -8.76 -13.08 11.77
CA ASP A 659 -8.23 -12.44 10.56
C ASP A 659 -7.23 -13.36 9.86
N LYS A 660 -7.52 -13.72 8.61
CA LYS A 660 -6.70 -14.60 7.78
C LYS A 660 -5.24 -14.15 7.69
N GLY A 661 -5.02 -12.87 7.41
CA GLY A 661 -3.67 -12.33 7.23
C GLY A 661 -2.85 -12.34 8.53
N ARG A 662 -3.50 -12.06 9.67
CA ARG A 662 -2.88 -12.15 11.01
C ARG A 662 -2.54 -13.59 11.38
N ILE A 663 -3.45 -14.53 11.07
CA ILE A 663 -3.21 -15.96 11.31
C ILE A 663 -2.03 -16.44 10.46
N MET A 664 -1.99 -16.12 9.16
CA MET A 664 -0.88 -16.53 8.28
C MET A 664 0.46 -15.93 8.75
N THR A 665 0.47 -14.68 9.21
CA THR A 665 1.66 -14.03 9.77
C THR A 665 2.13 -14.74 11.06
N ALA A 666 1.22 -15.05 11.98
CA ALA A 666 1.53 -15.77 13.21
C ALA A 666 2.03 -17.18 12.94
N LEU A 667 1.38 -17.91 12.01
CA LEU A 667 1.78 -19.24 11.58
C LEU A 667 3.17 -19.23 10.92
N THR A 668 3.46 -18.26 10.07
CA THR A 668 4.79 -18.12 9.45
C THR A 668 5.87 -17.83 10.51
N ASN A 669 5.59 -16.97 11.50
CA ASN A 669 6.50 -16.72 12.62
C ASN A 669 6.72 -17.97 13.48
N TYR A 670 5.66 -18.72 13.76
CA TYR A 670 5.76 -20.00 14.48
C TYR A 670 6.58 -21.02 13.67
N THR A 671 6.37 -21.10 12.37
CA THR A 671 7.12 -21.98 11.45
C THR A 671 8.60 -21.62 11.41
N LYS A 672 8.93 -20.33 11.52
CA LYS A 672 10.28 -19.78 11.52
C LYS A 672 10.99 -19.98 12.86
N LEU A 673 10.33 -19.69 13.98
CA LEU A 673 10.95 -19.49 15.29
C LEU A 673 10.53 -20.54 16.32
N GLY A 674 9.60 -21.43 15.98
CA GLY A 674 9.11 -22.48 16.87
C GLY A 674 8.11 -21.97 17.92
N GLU A 675 7.83 -22.84 18.89
CA GLU A 675 6.81 -22.64 19.91
C GLU A 675 7.17 -21.52 20.91
N PHE A 676 8.43 -21.41 21.26
CA PHE A 676 8.92 -20.39 22.20
C PHE A 676 9.70 -19.32 21.44
N SER A 677 9.09 -18.17 21.26
CA SER A 677 9.66 -17.05 20.53
C SER A 677 9.15 -15.72 21.10
N ARG A 678 9.73 -14.59 20.67
CA ARG A 678 9.24 -13.26 21.05
C ARG A 678 7.79 -12.97 20.63
N PHE A 679 7.25 -13.73 19.66
CA PHE A 679 5.87 -13.57 19.17
C PHE A 679 4.87 -14.37 20.00
N THR A 680 5.33 -15.41 20.71
CA THR A 680 4.50 -16.26 21.57
C THR A 680 4.73 -16.01 23.06
N ASP A 681 5.87 -15.42 23.46
CA ASP A 681 6.19 -15.03 24.84
C ASP A 681 5.61 -13.64 25.16
N ILE A 682 4.29 -13.57 25.18
CA ILE A 682 3.56 -12.35 25.51
C ILE A 682 3.02 -12.41 26.95
N ILE A 683 2.65 -11.24 27.49
CA ILE A 683 2.01 -11.18 28.80
C ILE A 683 0.69 -11.96 28.75
N SER A 684 0.52 -12.93 29.63
CA SER A 684 -0.69 -13.76 29.68
C SER A 684 -1.92 -12.97 30.10
N LYS A 685 -3.10 -13.56 29.90
CA LYS A 685 -4.36 -12.99 30.40
C LYS A 685 -4.33 -12.82 31.92
N GLU A 686 -3.87 -13.85 32.63
CA GLU A 686 -3.80 -13.89 34.08
C GLU A 686 -2.84 -12.84 34.64
N GLU A 687 -1.70 -12.64 33.97
CA GLU A 687 -0.75 -11.58 34.32
C GLU A 687 -1.36 -10.20 34.13
N LEU A 688 -2.03 -9.94 32.99
CA LEU A 688 -2.70 -8.66 32.72
C LEU A 688 -3.79 -8.37 33.76
N GLU A 689 -4.67 -9.34 34.03
CA GLU A 689 -5.81 -9.18 34.96
C GLU A 689 -5.36 -9.00 36.42
N SER A 690 -4.21 -9.59 36.83
CA SER A 690 -3.68 -9.47 38.20
C SER A 690 -2.75 -8.28 38.38
N SER A 691 -2.29 -7.64 37.34
CA SER A 691 -1.36 -6.51 37.41
C SER A 691 -2.02 -5.25 37.95
N LYS A 692 -1.25 -4.51 38.73
CA LYS A 692 -1.61 -3.16 39.16
C LYS A 692 -1.12 -2.13 38.15
N VAL A 693 -1.91 -1.13 37.89
CA VAL A 693 -1.58 -0.08 36.91
C VAL A 693 -0.30 0.67 37.27
N GLU A 694 0.04 0.77 38.53
CA GLU A 694 1.26 1.41 39.04
C GLU A 694 2.54 0.77 38.48
N VAL A 695 2.51 -0.53 38.15
CA VAL A 695 3.64 -1.22 37.52
C VAL A 695 4.01 -0.58 36.19
N PHE A 696 2.99 -0.21 35.41
CA PHE A 696 3.14 0.37 34.09
C PHE A 696 3.41 1.89 34.15
N THR A 697 2.67 2.61 35.00
CA THR A 697 2.88 4.07 35.17
C THR A 697 4.22 4.41 35.76
N ASP A 698 4.71 3.67 36.77
CA ASP A 698 6.01 3.85 37.36
C ASP A 698 7.17 3.62 36.40
N ARG A 699 6.97 2.68 35.44
CA ARG A 699 7.91 2.44 34.33
C ARG A 699 8.00 3.67 33.42
N MET A 700 6.88 4.28 33.08
CA MET A 700 6.84 5.47 32.24
C MET A 700 7.45 6.69 32.95
N LYS A 701 7.15 6.90 34.25
CA LYS A 701 7.74 7.99 35.06
C LYS A 701 9.25 7.91 35.15
N LYS A 702 9.81 6.71 35.06
CA LYS A 702 11.24 6.45 35.18
C LYS A 702 11.98 6.39 33.88
N LEU A 703 11.25 6.41 32.72
CA LEU A 703 11.81 6.10 31.41
C LEU A 703 12.97 7.02 31.01
N PHE A 704 12.84 8.33 31.23
CA PHE A 704 13.89 9.29 30.86
C PHE A 704 15.15 9.24 31.76
N LYS A 705 15.16 8.40 32.81
CA LYS A 705 16.34 8.10 33.60
C LYS A 705 17.22 7.00 33.00
N PHE A 706 16.76 6.29 31.99
CA PHE A 706 17.56 5.35 31.22
C PHE A 706 18.40 6.05 30.14
N PRO A 707 19.44 5.40 29.63
CA PRO A 707 20.18 5.89 28.47
C PRO A 707 19.26 6.09 27.29
N TYR A 708 19.38 7.23 26.61
CA TYR A 708 18.72 7.52 25.34
C TYR A 708 19.52 8.54 24.53
N GLN A 709 19.21 8.64 23.26
CA GLN A 709 19.69 9.71 22.39
C GLN A 709 18.51 10.50 21.82
N ILE A 710 18.77 11.75 21.44
CA ILE A 710 17.79 12.63 20.82
C ILE A 710 18.15 12.78 19.35
N PHE A 711 17.16 12.68 18.49
CA PHE A 711 17.29 13.04 17.10
C PHE A 711 16.30 14.16 16.78
N PHE A 712 16.80 15.25 16.22
CA PHE A 712 16.02 16.40 15.79
C PHE A 712 16.17 16.57 14.27
N TYR A 713 15.04 16.57 13.59
CA TYR A 713 14.89 16.97 12.19
C TYR A 713 14.11 18.26 12.15
N GLY A 714 14.71 19.37 11.72
CA GLY A 714 14.11 20.71 11.74
C GLY A 714 15.04 21.74 11.11
N LYS A 715 14.72 23.02 11.23
CA LYS A 715 15.48 24.12 10.63
C LYS A 715 16.52 24.72 11.57
N ASP A 716 16.12 24.99 12.82
CA ASP A 716 16.92 25.75 13.78
C ASP A 716 17.49 24.91 14.93
N PHE A 717 18.65 24.34 14.67
CA PHE A 717 19.38 23.54 15.66
C PHE A 717 19.74 24.30 16.94
N GLU A 718 20.17 25.56 16.83
CA GLU A 718 20.66 26.30 17.99
C GLU A 718 19.50 26.69 18.92
N ASN A 719 18.37 27.08 18.37
CA ASN A 719 17.16 27.30 19.14
C ASN A 719 16.71 26.01 19.83
N PHE A 720 16.62 24.88 19.10
CA PHE A 720 16.25 23.59 19.68
C PHE A 720 17.20 23.19 20.81
N LYS A 721 18.52 23.27 20.58
CA LYS A 721 19.53 22.97 21.57
C LYS A 721 19.41 23.86 22.80
N GLY A 722 19.02 25.13 22.59
CA GLY A 722 18.88 26.13 23.67
C GLY A 722 17.82 25.73 24.68
N TYR A 723 16.70 25.18 24.28
CA TYR A 723 15.62 24.84 25.19
C TYR A 723 15.58 23.34 25.59
N ILE A 724 15.99 22.42 24.72
CA ILE A 724 15.87 20.97 25.04
C ILE A 724 16.61 20.56 26.30
N GLY A 725 17.67 21.28 26.68
CA GLY A 725 18.41 21.04 27.91
C GLY A 725 17.56 21.17 29.18
N ASN A 726 16.48 21.95 29.17
CA ASN A 726 15.55 22.09 30.30
C ASN A 726 14.76 20.79 30.52
N TYR A 727 14.61 19.98 29.49
CA TYR A 727 13.78 18.78 29.42
C TYR A 727 14.58 17.48 29.51
N VAL A 728 15.91 17.53 29.62
CA VAL A 728 16.78 16.34 29.68
C VAL A 728 17.16 16.06 31.15
N GLU A 729 17.02 14.80 31.57
CA GLU A 729 17.50 14.30 32.85
C GLU A 729 18.83 13.54 32.71
N ASN A 730 19.62 13.49 33.75
CA ASN A 730 20.81 12.66 33.79
C ASN A 730 20.45 11.18 33.95
N GLU A 731 21.29 10.30 33.40
CA GLU A 731 21.11 8.86 33.53
C GLU A 731 21.27 8.42 34.98
N SER A 732 20.45 7.49 35.43
CA SER A 732 20.53 6.87 36.75
C SER A 732 20.18 5.37 36.72
N PHE A 733 19.74 4.83 35.63
CA PHE A 733 19.38 3.43 35.49
C PHE A 733 20.21 2.74 34.41
N GLN A 734 20.47 1.45 34.62
CA GLN A 734 21.08 0.57 33.62
C GLN A 734 19.99 -0.14 32.84
N ILE A 735 20.26 -0.38 31.55
CA ILE A 735 19.38 -1.13 30.69
C ILE A 735 19.33 -2.59 31.15
N PRO A 736 18.14 -3.19 31.32
CA PRO A 736 18.02 -4.61 31.63
C PRO A 736 18.60 -5.47 30.49
N GLU A 737 19.20 -6.61 30.85
CA GLU A 737 19.71 -7.55 29.87
C GLU A 737 18.58 -8.09 28.98
N PRO A 738 18.76 -8.20 27.64
CA PRO A 738 17.75 -8.68 26.75
C PRO A 738 17.54 -10.19 26.93
N LYS A 739 16.28 -10.60 26.88
CA LYS A 739 15.91 -12.01 26.83
C LYS A 739 16.32 -12.59 25.47
N LYS A 740 16.99 -13.73 25.50
CA LYS A 740 17.41 -14.44 24.29
C LYS A 740 16.37 -15.50 23.91
N TYR A 741 15.97 -15.50 22.67
CA TYR A 741 15.08 -16.50 22.11
C TYR A 741 15.84 -17.44 21.18
N PRO A 742 15.47 -18.75 21.15
CA PRO A 742 16.09 -19.70 20.22
C PRO A 742 15.76 -19.35 18.77
N GLU A 743 16.68 -19.64 17.88
CA GLU A 743 16.49 -19.60 16.43
C GLU A 743 16.67 -21.03 15.88
N PRO A 744 15.62 -21.88 15.96
CA PRO A 744 15.73 -23.29 15.66
C PRO A 744 16.04 -23.53 14.18
N GLU A 745 16.68 -24.68 13.91
CA GLU A 745 16.89 -25.15 12.53
C GLU A 745 15.56 -25.51 11.87
N THR A 746 15.45 -25.18 10.60
CA THR A 746 14.35 -25.63 9.75
C THR A 746 14.65 -27.06 9.28
N SER A 747 13.68 -27.99 9.41
CA SER A 747 13.94 -29.44 9.31
C SER A 747 12.86 -30.23 8.56
N GLY A 748 12.15 -29.61 7.63
CA GLY A 748 11.12 -30.27 6.83
C GLY A 748 9.83 -30.55 7.60
N LYS A 749 9.40 -29.64 8.47
CA LYS A 749 8.12 -29.72 9.18
C LYS A 749 7.04 -28.96 8.43
N VAL A 750 5.81 -29.48 8.47
CA VAL A 750 4.63 -28.82 7.89
C VAL A 750 3.68 -28.46 9.03
N TYR A 751 3.43 -27.18 9.20
CA TYR A 751 2.50 -26.62 10.16
C TYR A 751 1.23 -26.16 9.47
N PHE A 752 0.09 -26.62 9.95
CA PHE A 752 -1.20 -26.29 9.38
C PHE A 752 -2.13 -25.66 10.41
N THR A 753 -2.85 -24.62 10.00
CA THR A 753 -3.95 -24.04 10.77
C THR A 753 -5.21 -24.05 9.93
N ASP A 754 -6.29 -24.66 10.49
CA ASP A 754 -7.59 -24.71 9.84
C ASP A 754 -8.26 -23.34 9.86
N TYR A 755 -8.72 -22.88 8.69
CA TYR A 755 -9.43 -21.62 8.52
C TYR A 755 -10.40 -21.69 7.34
N ASP A 756 -11.62 -21.20 7.54
CA ASP A 756 -12.67 -21.19 6.51
C ASP A 756 -12.42 -20.10 5.46
N MET A 757 -11.82 -20.49 4.34
CA MET A 757 -11.50 -19.61 3.21
C MET A 757 -11.62 -20.35 1.88
N VAL A 758 -11.78 -19.59 0.80
CA VAL A 758 -11.92 -20.12 -0.58
C VAL A 758 -10.58 -20.65 -1.10
N GLN A 759 -9.51 -19.89 -0.90
CA GLN A 759 -8.16 -20.27 -1.33
C GLN A 759 -7.40 -21.02 -0.24
N MET A 760 -6.21 -21.47 -0.56
CA MET A 760 -5.19 -21.90 0.40
C MET A 760 -3.95 -21.04 0.23
N GLU A 761 -3.32 -20.71 1.34
CA GLU A 761 -2.05 -20.01 1.33
C GLU A 761 -0.96 -20.88 1.95
N MET A 762 0.20 -20.86 1.31
CA MET A 762 1.38 -21.61 1.78
C MET A 762 2.60 -20.69 1.78
N SER A 763 3.41 -20.82 2.83
CA SER A 763 4.73 -20.22 2.92
C SER A 763 5.74 -21.24 3.38
N LYS A 764 6.85 -21.43 2.63
CA LYS A 764 8.00 -22.18 3.11
C LYS A 764 9.02 -21.22 3.68
N VAL A 765 9.58 -21.53 4.83
CA VAL A 765 10.61 -20.71 5.50
C VAL A 765 11.84 -21.58 5.73
N GLY A 766 12.97 -21.13 5.25
CA GLY A 766 14.26 -21.77 5.42
C GLY A 766 15.23 -20.89 6.18
N LYS A 767 15.92 -21.42 7.17
CA LYS A 767 16.97 -20.75 7.93
C LYS A 767 18.29 -20.85 7.15
N GLY A 768 18.87 -19.71 6.82
CA GLY A 768 20.19 -19.59 6.20
C GLY A 768 21.34 -19.52 7.18
N HIS A 769 22.49 -19.11 6.71
CA HIS A 769 23.66 -18.79 7.52
C HIS A 769 23.47 -17.47 8.27
N ASP A 770 24.33 -17.20 9.23
CA ASP A 770 24.39 -15.88 9.88
C ASP A 770 24.70 -14.81 8.83
N VAL A 771 24.09 -13.64 9.01
CA VAL A 771 24.19 -12.54 8.05
C VAL A 771 25.66 -12.20 7.73
N ASN A 772 25.95 -12.15 6.45
CA ASN A 772 27.25 -11.71 5.94
C ASN A 772 27.07 -10.52 4.99
N PRO A 773 27.53 -9.31 5.37
CA PRO A 773 27.42 -8.13 4.52
C PRO A 773 28.05 -8.27 3.12
N GLU A 774 29.03 -9.17 2.95
CA GLU A 774 29.64 -9.45 1.65
C GLU A 774 28.70 -10.15 0.64
N ASN A 775 27.56 -10.67 1.11
CA ASN A 775 26.58 -11.34 0.26
C ASN A 775 25.42 -10.41 -0.17
N PHE A 776 25.34 -9.16 0.31
CA PHE A 776 24.19 -8.30 0.06
C PHE A 776 23.99 -7.98 -1.42
N GLY A 777 25.07 -7.84 -2.19
CA GLY A 777 25.00 -7.69 -3.64
C GLY A 777 24.42 -8.93 -4.34
N LYS A 778 24.84 -10.13 -3.91
CA LYS A 778 24.32 -11.40 -4.44
C LYS A 778 22.84 -11.59 -4.08
N ILE A 779 22.47 -11.29 -2.83
CA ILE A 779 21.09 -11.36 -2.35
C ILE A 779 20.19 -10.40 -3.13
N ASN A 780 20.66 -9.18 -3.39
CA ASN A 780 19.92 -8.18 -4.16
C ASN A 780 19.64 -8.69 -5.58
N VAL A 781 20.66 -9.12 -6.30
CA VAL A 781 20.50 -9.63 -7.68
C VAL A 781 19.72 -10.94 -7.71
N PHE A 782 19.91 -11.84 -6.73
CA PHE A 782 19.12 -13.08 -6.63
C PHE A 782 17.61 -12.78 -6.51
N ASN A 783 17.23 -11.86 -5.65
CA ASN A 783 15.83 -11.49 -5.47
C ASN A 783 15.20 -10.92 -6.75
N GLU A 784 15.92 -10.05 -7.48
CA GLU A 784 15.46 -9.48 -8.75
C GLU A 784 15.41 -10.53 -9.88
N TYR A 785 16.44 -11.36 -9.99
CA TYR A 785 16.57 -12.38 -11.02
C TYR A 785 15.58 -13.53 -10.85
N PHE A 786 15.53 -14.09 -9.63
CA PHE A 786 14.83 -15.34 -9.37
C PHE A 786 13.48 -15.13 -8.71
N GLY A 787 13.40 -14.25 -7.70
CA GLY A 787 12.35 -14.39 -6.69
C GLY A 787 11.26 -13.35 -6.69
N ARG A 788 11.53 -12.10 -7.05
CA ARG A 788 10.60 -10.98 -6.89
C ARG A 788 10.37 -10.22 -8.20
N GLY A 789 9.19 -9.60 -8.31
CA GLY A 789 8.82 -8.82 -9.51
C GLY A 789 8.21 -9.67 -10.61
N LEU A 790 7.54 -9.00 -11.54
CA LEU A 790 6.80 -9.62 -12.65
C LEU A 790 7.74 -10.32 -13.65
N SER A 791 8.97 -9.88 -13.77
CA SER A 791 10.00 -10.46 -14.64
C SER A 791 10.80 -11.58 -13.99
N SER A 792 10.62 -11.87 -12.69
CA SER A 792 11.33 -12.93 -11.99
C SER A 792 10.97 -14.33 -12.50
N ILE A 793 11.92 -15.26 -12.39
CA ILE A 793 11.74 -16.65 -12.86
C ILE A 793 10.53 -17.31 -12.17
N VAL A 794 10.40 -17.15 -10.86
CA VAL A 794 9.31 -17.72 -10.06
C VAL A 794 7.95 -17.19 -10.52
N PHE A 795 7.83 -15.89 -10.72
CA PHE A 795 6.58 -15.30 -11.15
C PHE A 795 6.19 -15.76 -12.56
N GLN A 796 7.15 -15.76 -13.49
CA GLN A 796 6.93 -16.21 -14.86
C GLN A 796 6.48 -17.68 -14.91
N GLU A 797 7.07 -18.56 -14.09
CA GLU A 797 6.71 -19.99 -14.14
C GLU A 797 5.37 -20.26 -13.46
N ILE A 798 5.16 -19.75 -12.26
CA ILE A 798 3.98 -20.11 -11.46
C ILE A 798 2.73 -19.37 -11.94
N ARG A 799 2.84 -18.09 -12.25
CA ARG A 799 1.71 -17.28 -12.69
C ARG A 799 1.53 -17.29 -14.20
N GLU A 800 2.54 -16.88 -14.96
CA GLU A 800 2.38 -16.64 -16.39
C GLU A 800 2.34 -17.94 -17.20
N SER A 801 3.21 -18.92 -16.87
CA SER A 801 3.28 -20.19 -17.58
C SER A 801 2.15 -21.12 -17.20
N LYS A 802 1.93 -21.34 -15.90
CA LYS A 802 1.06 -22.38 -15.37
C LYS A 802 -0.25 -21.86 -14.77
N SER A 803 -0.41 -20.56 -14.60
CA SER A 803 -1.59 -19.91 -14.00
C SER A 803 -2.04 -20.58 -12.68
N LEU A 804 -1.06 -20.92 -11.84
CA LEU A 804 -1.31 -21.68 -10.62
C LEU A 804 -1.68 -20.80 -9.45
N ALA A 805 -1.21 -19.53 -9.45
CA ALA A 805 -1.40 -18.61 -8.33
C ALA A 805 -1.41 -17.16 -8.80
N TYR A 806 -2.25 -16.33 -8.18
CA TYR A 806 -2.19 -14.88 -8.41
C TYR A 806 -0.91 -14.26 -7.83
N SER A 807 -0.48 -14.74 -6.66
CA SER A 807 0.73 -14.28 -5.98
C SER A 807 1.66 -15.45 -5.68
N ALA A 808 2.87 -15.38 -6.21
CA ALA A 808 3.95 -16.31 -5.90
C ALA A 808 5.27 -15.55 -5.89
N TYR A 809 6.11 -15.81 -4.90
CA TYR A 809 7.45 -15.24 -4.83
C TYR A 809 8.42 -16.08 -4.00
N VAL A 810 9.70 -15.85 -4.21
CA VAL A 810 10.80 -16.27 -3.35
C VAL A 810 11.55 -15.03 -2.89
N SER A 811 11.87 -14.95 -1.62
CA SER A 811 12.58 -13.82 -1.03
C SER A 811 13.67 -14.27 -0.09
N TYR A 812 14.91 -13.97 -0.42
CA TYR A 812 16.02 -14.08 0.52
C TYR A 812 16.13 -12.77 1.31
N ALA A 813 15.99 -12.83 2.61
CA ALA A 813 16.03 -11.68 3.51
C ALA A 813 17.29 -11.76 4.40
N ALA A 814 18.28 -10.90 4.10
CA ALA A 814 19.42 -10.72 4.98
C ALA A 814 18.99 -10.13 6.34
N ASN A 815 19.56 -10.62 7.41
CA ASN A 815 19.30 -10.08 8.74
C ASN A 815 19.86 -8.65 8.86
N SER A 816 19.24 -7.86 9.72
CA SER A 816 19.67 -6.48 10.00
C SER A 816 20.69 -6.39 11.14
N GLU A 817 21.08 -7.51 11.74
CA GLU A 817 21.95 -7.58 12.93
C GLU A 817 22.93 -8.75 12.81
N LEU A 818 24.21 -8.51 13.12
CA LEU A 818 25.26 -9.54 13.09
C LEU A 818 24.98 -10.68 14.08
N ASN A 819 25.47 -11.87 13.74
CA ASN A 819 25.31 -13.12 14.53
C ASN A 819 23.84 -13.60 14.60
N HIS A 820 23.00 -13.16 13.67
CA HIS A 820 21.65 -13.68 13.48
C HIS A 820 21.50 -14.24 12.06
N PRO A 821 20.75 -15.32 11.87
CA PRO A 821 20.64 -15.99 10.58
C PRO A 821 19.79 -15.19 9.60
N ASP A 822 20.15 -15.31 8.34
CA ASP A 822 19.32 -14.92 7.21
C ASP A 822 18.14 -15.90 7.05
N TYR A 823 17.11 -15.49 6.32
CA TYR A 823 15.98 -16.34 6.02
C TYR A 823 15.57 -16.25 4.55
N ILE A 824 15.26 -17.41 3.97
CA ILE A 824 14.60 -17.48 2.67
C ILE A 824 13.14 -17.88 2.87
N THR A 825 12.24 -17.16 2.21
CA THR A 825 10.80 -17.40 2.30
C THR A 825 10.22 -17.55 0.91
N THR A 826 9.42 -18.60 0.69
CA THR A 826 8.58 -18.73 -0.49
C THR A 826 7.12 -18.49 -0.11
N TYR A 827 6.31 -18.01 -1.03
CA TYR A 827 4.89 -17.82 -0.83
C TYR A 827 4.10 -18.22 -2.07
N ILE A 828 2.97 -18.89 -1.86
CA ILE A 828 2.00 -19.22 -2.90
C ILE A 828 0.59 -19.06 -2.30
N GLY A 829 -0.26 -18.29 -2.97
CA GLY A 829 -1.70 -18.23 -2.70
C GLY A 829 -2.46 -18.80 -3.89
N THR A 830 -3.16 -19.93 -3.71
CA THR A 830 -3.75 -20.70 -4.82
C THR A 830 -5.07 -21.37 -4.42
N GLN A 831 -5.77 -21.92 -5.38
CA GLN A 831 -6.92 -22.78 -5.11
C GLN A 831 -6.47 -24.15 -4.56
N PRO A 832 -7.28 -24.81 -3.73
CA PRO A 832 -6.90 -26.08 -3.10
C PRO A 832 -6.53 -27.20 -4.08
N ASP A 833 -7.21 -27.28 -5.21
CA ASP A 833 -6.98 -28.27 -6.27
C ASP A 833 -5.68 -28.05 -7.04
N LYS A 834 -5.14 -26.84 -7.05
CA LYS A 834 -3.87 -26.48 -7.70
C LYS A 834 -2.66 -26.54 -6.77
N LEU A 835 -2.87 -26.66 -5.46
CA LEU A 835 -1.80 -26.55 -4.45
C LEU A 835 -0.64 -27.53 -4.73
N GLN A 836 -0.93 -28.79 -5.05
CA GLN A 836 0.10 -29.79 -5.31
C GLN A 836 1.00 -29.38 -6.48
N ILE A 837 0.39 -29.01 -7.61
CA ILE A 837 1.14 -28.65 -8.82
C ILE A 837 1.96 -27.37 -8.57
N ALA A 838 1.41 -26.42 -7.81
CA ALA A 838 2.13 -25.19 -7.45
C ALA A 838 3.34 -25.46 -6.55
N VAL A 839 3.19 -26.38 -5.59
CA VAL A 839 4.28 -26.84 -4.71
C VAL A 839 5.37 -27.57 -5.49
N ASP A 840 4.97 -28.49 -6.37
CA ASP A 840 5.91 -29.27 -7.19
C ASP A 840 6.70 -28.32 -8.10
N THR A 841 6.02 -27.37 -8.74
CA THR A 841 6.66 -26.37 -9.58
C THR A 841 7.65 -25.48 -8.78
N MET A 842 7.25 -25.01 -7.60
CA MET A 842 8.16 -24.23 -6.74
C MET A 842 9.36 -25.08 -6.30
N THR A 843 9.14 -26.34 -6.00
CA THR A 843 10.22 -27.27 -5.58
C THR A 843 11.19 -27.50 -6.74
N GLU A 844 10.69 -27.78 -7.95
CA GLU A 844 11.51 -27.92 -9.16
C GLU A 844 12.37 -26.65 -9.40
N LEU A 845 11.77 -25.46 -9.29
CA LEU A 845 12.51 -24.19 -9.44
C LEU A 845 13.56 -23.99 -8.36
N MET A 846 13.30 -24.51 -7.13
CA MET A 846 14.23 -24.43 -6.01
C MET A 846 15.26 -25.57 -5.99
N ASP A 847 15.18 -26.57 -6.85
CA ASP A 847 16.19 -27.63 -6.95
C ASP A 847 17.42 -27.19 -7.78
N GLU A 848 17.19 -26.41 -8.82
CA GLU A 848 18.25 -25.91 -9.68
C GLU A 848 17.95 -24.48 -10.14
N LEU A 849 18.88 -23.55 -9.90
CA LEU A 849 18.75 -22.17 -10.39
C LEU A 849 18.76 -22.17 -11.92
N PRO A 850 17.67 -21.80 -12.60
CA PRO A 850 17.66 -21.73 -14.05
C PRO A 850 18.72 -20.74 -14.57
N GLU A 851 19.42 -21.09 -15.65
CA GLU A 851 20.46 -20.27 -16.25
C GLU A 851 19.88 -19.49 -17.44
N VAL A 852 19.59 -18.21 -17.22
CA VAL A 852 19.12 -17.28 -18.27
C VAL A 852 20.03 -16.05 -18.29
N PRO A 853 21.15 -16.08 -19.02
CA PRO A 853 22.18 -15.02 -18.99
C PRO A 853 21.63 -13.63 -19.23
N ILE A 854 20.73 -13.48 -20.20
CA ILE A 854 20.15 -12.19 -20.55
C ILE A 854 19.30 -11.61 -19.40
N GLN A 855 18.57 -12.45 -18.70
CA GLN A 855 17.75 -12.03 -17.55
C GLN A 855 18.61 -11.67 -16.34
N PHE A 856 19.73 -12.38 -16.14
CA PHE A 856 20.71 -12.05 -15.11
C PHE A 856 21.33 -10.67 -15.35
N GLU A 857 21.80 -10.38 -16.60
CA GLU A 857 22.36 -9.08 -16.93
C GLU A 857 21.33 -7.96 -16.77
N ASN A 858 20.07 -8.18 -17.14
CA ASN A 858 19.01 -7.21 -16.93
C ASN A 858 18.79 -6.93 -15.43
N ALA A 859 18.71 -7.96 -14.60
CA ALA A 859 18.54 -7.81 -13.14
C ALA A 859 19.74 -7.08 -12.50
N LYS A 860 20.96 -7.44 -12.89
CA LYS A 860 22.20 -6.80 -12.45
C LYS A 860 22.22 -5.30 -12.82
N ASN A 861 21.94 -4.98 -14.08
CA ASN A 861 21.94 -3.60 -14.56
C ASN A 861 20.82 -2.77 -13.90
N ALA A 862 19.64 -3.34 -13.72
CA ALA A 862 18.55 -2.70 -13.00
C ALA A 862 18.97 -2.34 -11.56
N ALA A 863 19.58 -3.27 -10.83
CA ALA A 863 20.05 -3.05 -9.47
C ALA A 863 21.13 -1.94 -9.39
N LEU A 864 22.07 -1.91 -10.34
CA LEU A 864 23.10 -0.84 -10.42
C LEU A 864 22.46 0.52 -10.69
N LYS A 865 21.56 0.63 -11.67
CA LYS A 865 20.84 1.88 -11.99
C LYS A 865 19.99 2.36 -10.82
N GLN A 866 19.33 1.47 -10.10
CA GLN A 866 18.55 1.81 -8.90
C GLN A 866 19.45 2.40 -7.81
N ILE A 867 20.59 1.79 -7.50
CA ILE A 867 21.52 2.33 -6.50
C ILE A 867 22.09 3.68 -6.96
N ALA A 868 22.50 3.80 -8.23
CA ALA A 868 23.08 5.01 -8.78
C ALA A 868 22.10 6.21 -8.73
N SER A 869 20.82 5.96 -8.98
CA SER A 869 19.80 7.01 -9.02
C SER A 869 19.06 7.25 -7.68
N THR A 870 19.27 6.43 -6.66
CA THR A 870 18.63 6.60 -5.34
C THR A 870 19.45 7.55 -4.45
N ARG A 871 18.77 8.39 -3.68
CA ARG A 871 19.36 9.27 -2.65
C ARG A 871 18.75 8.98 -1.29
N ILE A 872 19.57 9.08 -0.24
CA ILE A 872 19.09 9.02 1.16
C ILE A 872 18.86 10.46 1.61
N THR A 873 17.63 10.79 1.95
CA THR A 873 17.20 12.16 2.30
C THR A 873 16.42 12.20 3.61
N ARG A 874 16.23 13.39 4.14
CA ARG A 874 15.39 13.68 5.31
C ARG A 874 15.81 12.88 6.56
N THR A 875 14.86 12.40 7.32
CA THR A 875 15.11 11.59 8.53
C THR A 875 15.80 10.26 8.26
N ASN A 876 15.69 9.73 7.03
CA ASN A 876 16.38 8.50 6.64
C ASN A 876 17.91 8.61 6.70
N ILE A 877 18.47 9.83 6.59
CA ILE A 877 19.89 10.10 6.79
C ILE A 877 20.35 9.58 8.16
N PHE A 878 19.59 9.85 9.19
CA PHE A 878 19.92 9.41 10.55
C PHE A 878 19.49 7.96 10.82
N PHE A 879 18.26 7.58 10.50
CA PHE A 879 17.76 6.23 10.81
C PHE A 879 18.54 5.13 10.08
N ASN A 880 19.03 5.39 8.87
CA ASN A 880 19.89 4.44 8.16
C ASN A 880 21.20 4.18 8.92
N THR A 881 21.78 5.19 9.60
CA THR A 881 22.99 4.97 10.41
C THR A 881 22.71 4.06 11.61
N LEU A 882 21.54 4.16 12.24
CA LEU A 882 21.16 3.28 13.34
C LEU A 882 21.05 1.82 12.87
N ARG A 883 20.45 1.61 11.72
CA ARG A 883 20.32 0.28 11.11
C ARG A 883 21.69 -0.32 10.77
N LEU A 884 22.55 0.44 10.11
CA LEU A 884 23.87 -0.01 9.69
C LEU A 884 24.82 -0.30 10.85
N LYS A 885 24.69 0.42 11.97
CA LYS A 885 25.48 0.15 13.19
C LYS A 885 25.29 -1.26 13.73
N LYS A 886 24.10 -1.87 13.56
CA LYS A 886 23.83 -3.26 13.97
C LYS A 886 24.63 -4.27 13.15
N LEU A 887 25.08 -3.86 11.95
CA LEU A 887 25.97 -4.62 11.07
C LEU A 887 27.44 -4.20 11.18
N ASN A 888 27.79 -3.34 12.16
CA ASN A 888 29.12 -2.70 12.31
C ASN A 888 29.55 -1.88 11.09
N ILE A 889 28.61 -1.30 10.37
CA ILE A 889 28.83 -0.46 9.19
C ILE A 889 28.58 1.00 9.57
N TYR A 890 29.53 1.90 9.24
CA TYR A 890 29.54 3.31 9.65
C TYR A 890 29.60 4.28 8.46
N HIS A 891 29.41 3.79 7.27
CA HIS A 891 29.37 4.56 6.01
C HIS A 891 28.15 4.16 5.19
N ASP A 892 27.94 4.84 4.06
CA ASP A 892 26.84 4.47 3.15
C ASP A 892 27.13 3.12 2.49
N PHE A 893 26.48 2.09 3.01
CA PHE A 893 26.71 0.69 2.59
C PHE A 893 26.28 0.41 1.14
N ARG A 894 25.47 1.28 0.52
CA ARG A 894 25.15 1.17 -0.91
C ARG A 894 26.40 1.18 -1.78
N LYS A 895 27.47 1.85 -1.32
CA LYS A 895 28.77 1.87 -1.99
C LYS A 895 29.39 0.47 -2.12
N ASP A 896 29.29 -0.32 -1.06
CA ASP A 896 29.85 -1.68 -1.05
C ASP A 896 28.95 -2.62 -1.87
N ILE A 897 27.63 -2.51 -1.69
CA ILE A 897 26.65 -3.29 -2.47
C ILE A 897 26.83 -3.01 -3.98
N TYR A 898 26.99 -1.74 -4.36
CA TYR A 898 27.22 -1.36 -5.77
C TYR A 898 28.44 -2.07 -6.36
N LYS A 899 29.58 -2.05 -5.65
CA LYS A 899 30.80 -2.73 -6.08
C LYS A 899 30.64 -4.25 -6.13
N GLN A 900 29.95 -4.84 -5.17
CA GLN A 900 29.65 -6.27 -5.17
C GLN A 900 28.84 -6.65 -6.41
N ILE A 901 27.81 -5.87 -6.76
CA ILE A 901 26.97 -6.12 -7.94
C ILE A 901 27.76 -5.88 -9.23
N GLU A 902 28.55 -4.80 -9.31
CA GLU A 902 29.34 -4.46 -10.50
C GLU A 902 30.26 -5.62 -10.93
N SER A 903 30.90 -6.29 -9.99
CA SER A 903 31.79 -7.43 -10.24
C SER A 903 31.07 -8.78 -10.34
N LEU A 904 29.78 -8.86 -10.02
CA LEU A 904 29.04 -10.12 -9.94
C LEU A 904 28.84 -10.76 -11.32
N THR A 905 29.10 -12.07 -11.41
CA THR A 905 28.81 -12.89 -12.60
C THR A 905 27.67 -13.88 -12.31
N LEU A 906 27.04 -14.43 -13.37
CA LEU A 906 26.04 -15.48 -13.22
C LEU A 906 26.61 -16.71 -12.51
N ASN A 907 27.89 -17.01 -12.73
CA ASN A 907 28.57 -18.13 -12.06
C ASN A 907 28.72 -17.88 -10.56
N ASP A 908 29.00 -16.65 -10.13
CA ASP A 908 29.05 -16.29 -8.70
C ASP A 908 27.68 -16.43 -8.04
N LEU A 909 26.60 -16.03 -8.77
CA LEU A 909 25.23 -16.19 -8.29
C LEU A 909 24.85 -17.67 -8.19
N LYS A 910 25.24 -18.51 -9.15
CA LYS A 910 25.08 -19.96 -9.11
C LYS A 910 25.84 -20.58 -7.93
N GLN A 911 27.08 -20.17 -7.70
CA GLN A 911 27.84 -20.65 -6.57
C GLN A 911 27.16 -20.26 -5.25
N PHE A 912 26.72 -19.01 -5.11
CA PHE A 912 25.95 -18.56 -3.94
C PHE A 912 24.68 -19.42 -3.75
N TYR A 913 23.97 -19.69 -4.84
CA TYR A 913 22.79 -20.56 -4.78
C TYR A 913 23.14 -21.97 -4.27
N GLN A 914 24.20 -22.59 -4.81
CA GLN A 914 24.60 -23.94 -4.44
C GLN A 914 25.13 -24.06 -3.00
N THR A 915 25.80 -23.02 -2.48
CA THR A 915 26.40 -23.04 -1.14
C THR A 915 25.48 -22.52 -0.05
N ASP A 916 24.66 -21.49 -0.34
CA ASP A 916 23.92 -20.74 0.69
C ASP A 916 22.40 -20.96 0.61
N ILE A 917 21.84 -21.43 -0.51
CA ILE A 917 20.39 -21.58 -0.69
C ILE A 917 19.99 -23.06 -0.82
N LYS A 918 20.58 -23.80 -1.73
CA LYS A 918 20.23 -25.19 -2.02
C LYS A 918 20.32 -26.13 -0.80
N PRO A 919 21.27 -25.98 0.13
CA PRO A 919 21.36 -26.83 1.31
C PRO A 919 20.28 -26.56 2.37
N ILE A 920 19.51 -25.47 2.23
CA ILE A 920 18.52 -25.06 3.23
C ILE A 920 17.35 -26.04 3.25
N HIS A 921 17.05 -26.56 4.43
CA HIS A 921 15.80 -27.28 4.68
C HIS A 921 14.68 -26.30 5.02
N PHE A 922 13.50 -26.53 4.45
CA PHE A 922 12.37 -25.64 4.66
C PHE A 922 11.33 -26.24 5.62
N ASN A 923 10.85 -25.45 6.56
CA ASN A 923 9.56 -25.69 7.20
C ASN A 923 8.45 -25.04 6.39
N THR A 924 7.25 -25.60 6.42
CA THR A 924 6.10 -25.11 5.63
C THR A 924 4.96 -24.68 6.55
N ALA A 925 4.39 -23.52 6.31
CA ALA A 925 3.17 -23.01 6.91
C ALA A 925 2.04 -23.12 5.87
N ILE A 926 0.89 -23.69 6.27
CA ILE A 926 -0.30 -23.80 5.41
C ILE A 926 -1.54 -23.31 6.17
N ILE A 927 -2.33 -22.42 5.58
CA ILE A 927 -3.65 -22.03 6.06
C ILE A 927 -4.70 -22.32 4.99
N GLY A 928 -5.85 -22.85 5.41
CA GLY A 928 -6.97 -23.17 4.54
C GLY A 928 -7.96 -24.10 5.23
N LYS A 929 -9.02 -24.50 4.52
CA LYS A 929 -9.95 -25.52 5.04
C LYS A 929 -9.30 -26.89 5.10
N LYS A 930 -9.37 -27.53 6.27
CA LYS A 930 -8.83 -28.87 6.50
C LYS A 930 -9.40 -29.93 5.54
N GLU A 931 -10.70 -29.83 5.23
CA GLU A 931 -11.37 -30.74 4.29
C GLU A 931 -10.83 -30.67 2.86
N ASN A 932 -10.20 -29.57 2.49
CA ASN A 932 -9.59 -29.34 1.19
C ASN A 932 -8.11 -29.78 1.12
N LEU A 933 -7.51 -30.22 2.25
CA LEU A 933 -6.13 -30.65 2.30
C LEU A 933 -5.94 -31.99 1.59
N ASN A 934 -5.07 -32.01 0.59
CA ASN A 934 -4.52 -33.27 0.07
C ASN A 934 -3.43 -33.76 1.02
N MET A 935 -3.79 -34.70 1.92
CA MET A 935 -2.86 -35.23 2.92
C MET A 935 -1.68 -36.00 2.34
N GLU A 936 -1.83 -36.60 1.15
CA GLU A 936 -0.72 -37.27 0.46
C GLU A 936 0.33 -36.20 0.05
N ALA A 937 -0.11 -35.12 -0.55
CA ALA A 937 0.72 -33.98 -0.90
C ALA A 937 1.45 -33.38 0.32
N VAL A 938 0.70 -33.15 1.38
CA VAL A 938 1.22 -32.56 2.63
C VAL A 938 2.29 -33.46 3.26
N ASN A 939 2.05 -34.79 3.30
CA ASN A 939 3.02 -35.72 3.86
C ASN A 939 4.31 -35.85 3.02
N GLN A 940 4.23 -35.59 1.72
CA GLN A 940 5.42 -35.48 0.85
C GLN A 940 6.28 -34.27 1.16
N MET A 941 5.67 -33.16 1.62
CA MET A 941 6.40 -31.93 1.99
C MET A 941 7.16 -32.08 3.31
N GLY A 942 6.76 -33.01 4.20
CA GLY A 942 7.44 -33.22 5.47
C GLY A 942 6.54 -33.70 6.61
N ALA A 943 7.06 -33.62 7.83
CA ALA A 943 6.34 -34.07 9.03
C ALA A 943 5.20 -33.10 9.37
N PHE A 944 3.96 -33.55 9.20
CA PHE A 944 2.75 -32.76 9.43
C PHE A 944 2.44 -32.54 10.91
N LYS A 945 2.13 -31.31 11.27
CA LYS A 945 1.60 -30.90 12.59
C LYS A 945 0.49 -29.88 12.41
N GLU A 946 -0.72 -30.20 12.83
CA GLU A 946 -1.78 -29.20 13.00
C GLU A 946 -1.47 -28.37 14.25
N VAL A 947 -1.51 -27.05 14.14
CA VAL A 947 -1.25 -26.10 15.24
C VAL A 947 -2.47 -25.24 15.50
N SER A 948 -2.76 -25.06 16.78
CA SER A 948 -3.91 -24.25 17.19
C SER A 948 -3.60 -22.76 17.09
N LEU A 949 -4.65 -21.92 17.03
CA LEU A 949 -4.50 -20.48 17.12
C LEU A 949 -3.82 -20.06 18.43
N LYS A 950 -4.04 -20.81 19.54
CA LYS A 950 -3.35 -20.55 20.80
C LYS A 950 -1.83 -20.76 20.67
N ASP A 951 -1.41 -21.82 20.00
CA ASP A 951 0.01 -22.12 19.84
C ASP A 951 0.73 -21.03 19.04
N ILE A 952 0.15 -20.59 17.94
CA ILE A 952 0.80 -19.62 17.03
C ILE A 952 0.76 -18.17 17.52
N PHE A 953 -0.24 -17.82 18.36
CA PHE A 953 -0.35 -16.49 18.94
C PHE A 953 0.20 -16.37 20.38
N GLY A 954 0.42 -17.51 21.06
CA GLY A 954 0.91 -17.52 22.45
C GLY A 954 -0.14 -17.17 23.51
N HIS A 955 -1.43 -17.06 23.14
CA HIS A 955 -2.52 -16.66 24.03
C HIS A 955 -3.85 -17.32 23.72
#